data_1582b4d4b5536feab07dc65b6aaeae12
#
_entry.id   1582b4d4b5536feab07dc65b6aaeae12
#
_cell.length_a   1.000
_cell.length_b   1.000
_cell.length_c   1.000
_cell.angle_alpha   90.00
_cell.angle_beta   90.00
_cell.angle_gamma   90.00
#
_symmetry.space_group_name_H-M   'P 1'
#
loop_
_entity.id
_entity.type
_entity.pdbx_description
1 polymer ?
#
loop_
_entity_poly.entity_id
_entity_poly.type
_entity_poly.pdbx_seq_one_letter_code
_entity_poly.pdbx_strand_id
1 'polypeptide(L)'
;MKRFLNLIVYILTIHVSALLIAGLFRLVLFISSYHQLTSEALSDKSLSMLAFVHGVWFDNVIGCYILLLPLAIAVVCGVCNYYGKALFRFFTIFFSVFYGLVYLISASDIPYFAYFFKHINSSIFEWFGYAGTTAGMILGESAYYLSIGLFLLFLAGFIVWLVCLSRYFHRRSLTISASFPFWKRGAVVLVGACLIGLCIFGIRGRTGYNPIKVSAAYFCQDAFLNQLGVSPTFNLLTSVMDDMRPENKYLHLMDEQEAITKAQALLNRQGEVAVSPLAVYRHASKADSVQQGRPNVVLIMMESMSSKLMKHFGQSETLTPFLDSLYTRSISFRNFYSAGIHTNHGLYATLYSFPAMMKRNLMKGSVIPRYSGLPTVLKENGYYNLFFMTHEGQYDNMNAFFRTNGYDEVFSQENYPADKVVNSFGVQDDFLYDYAIPVLNQRAATGEPFFATLLSISNHPPYVIPPFFHPKTSEPETQIVEYADWALRKFFEEARKQPWFDNTIFVLEGDHGKLVGDAECELPESYNHIPLMIYSSCIHPEEKNTFGGQVDIQPTILGLLNIDYLQNNFGVDLLKEERPCMFYTADNMIVGRNDTLLYLYNYETQQEFTYHIDNGKLKAVPMDDRFLPLKEYSFSMLQSAEFLVKHGKTVNSVPFTQQ
;
A
#
# COMPACT_ATOMS: atom_id res chain seq x y z
N MET A 1 -19.91 32.31 30.47
CA MET A 1 -18.80 31.36 30.49
C MET A 1 -19.16 30.04 31.22
N LYS A 2 -19.55 30.02 32.49
CA LYS A 2 -19.85 28.76 33.22
C LYS A 2 -20.93 27.90 32.54
N ARG A 3 -22.01 28.48 31.96
CA ARG A 3 -23.02 27.75 31.18
C ARG A 3 -22.46 27.12 29.91
N PHE A 4 -21.60 27.85 29.20
CA PHE A 4 -20.90 27.34 28.01
C PHE A 4 -19.99 26.15 28.36
N LEU A 5 -19.16 26.30 29.40
CA LEU A 5 -18.33 25.19 29.88
C LEU A 5 -19.14 23.98 30.32
N ASN A 6 -20.29 24.21 30.98
CA ASN A 6 -21.22 23.12 31.34
C ASN A 6 -21.74 22.36 30.09
N LEU A 7 -22.05 23.07 29.00
CA LEU A 7 -22.44 22.47 27.72
C LEU A 7 -21.30 21.70 27.06
N ILE A 8 -20.07 22.25 27.07
CA ILE A 8 -18.89 21.54 26.54
C ILE A 8 -18.62 20.25 27.33
N VAL A 9 -18.65 20.31 28.66
CA VAL A 9 -18.47 19.11 29.50
C VAL A 9 -19.54 18.06 29.19
N TYR A 10 -20.81 18.47 28.97
CA TYR A 10 -21.87 17.56 28.52
C TYR A 10 -21.51 16.85 27.21
N ILE A 11 -21.10 17.60 26.18
CA ILE A 11 -20.74 17.05 24.87
C ILE A 11 -19.55 16.08 24.98
N LEU A 12 -18.49 16.47 25.72
CA LEU A 12 -17.32 15.64 25.93
C LEU A 12 -17.62 14.38 26.76
N THR A 13 -18.52 14.47 27.75
CA THR A 13 -18.97 13.29 28.51
C THR A 13 -19.67 12.28 27.61
N ILE A 14 -20.52 12.76 26.68
CA ILE A 14 -21.15 11.89 25.68
C ILE A 14 -20.10 11.20 24.82
N HIS A 15 -19.13 11.96 24.32
CA HIS A 15 -18.06 11.43 23.46
C HIS A 15 -17.27 10.33 24.16
N VAL A 16 -16.79 10.57 25.37
CA VAL A 16 -16.05 9.56 26.14
C VAL A 16 -16.91 8.32 26.40
N SER A 17 -18.20 8.51 26.76
CA SER A 17 -19.13 7.37 26.94
C SER A 17 -19.32 6.56 25.67
N ALA A 18 -19.38 7.23 24.51
CA ALA A 18 -19.51 6.57 23.22
C ALA A 18 -18.27 5.74 22.85
N LEU A 19 -17.07 6.28 23.09
CA LEU A 19 -15.81 5.54 22.89
C LEU A 19 -15.73 4.29 23.79
N LEU A 20 -16.20 4.38 25.02
CA LEU A 20 -16.24 3.22 25.93
C LEU A 20 -17.16 2.11 25.39
N ILE A 21 -18.33 2.46 24.86
CA ILE A 21 -19.22 1.47 24.25
C ILE A 21 -18.65 0.87 22.98
N ALA A 22 -18.00 1.67 22.12
CA ALA A 22 -17.27 1.14 20.96
C ALA A 22 -16.17 0.15 21.39
N GLY A 23 -15.45 0.47 22.48
CA GLY A 23 -14.48 -0.43 23.09
C GLY A 23 -15.08 -1.74 23.60
N LEU A 24 -16.33 -1.73 24.07
CA LEU A 24 -17.05 -2.97 24.48
C LEU A 24 -17.35 -3.87 23.27
N PHE A 25 -17.79 -3.32 22.13
CA PHE A 25 -17.95 -4.10 20.89
C PHE A 25 -16.63 -4.72 20.44
N ARG A 26 -15.53 -3.96 20.52
CA ARG A 26 -14.18 -4.48 20.22
C ARG A 26 -13.77 -5.59 21.18
N LEU A 27 -14.11 -5.47 22.46
CA LEU A 27 -13.86 -6.53 23.43
C LEU A 27 -14.64 -7.82 23.10
N VAL A 28 -15.90 -7.68 22.68
CA VAL A 28 -16.70 -8.85 22.22
C VAL A 28 -16.06 -9.49 21.01
N LEU A 29 -15.62 -8.70 20.00
CA LEU A 29 -14.90 -9.21 18.84
C LEU A 29 -13.61 -9.93 19.24
N PHE A 30 -12.84 -9.36 20.16
CA PHE A 30 -11.62 -9.97 20.69
C PHE A 30 -11.89 -11.33 21.35
N ILE A 31 -12.93 -11.41 22.20
CA ILE A 31 -13.27 -12.66 22.89
C ILE A 31 -13.77 -13.72 21.89
N SER A 32 -14.64 -13.34 20.95
CA SER A 32 -15.21 -14.27 19.96
C SER A 32 -14.16 -14.83 18.99
N SER A 33 -13.12 -14.07 18.70
CA SER A 33 -12.05 -14.42 17.76
C SER A 33 -10.71 -14.73 18.43
N TYR A 34 -10.70 -14.95 19.76
CA TYR A 34 -9.48 -15.20 20.54
C TYR A 34 -8.65 -16.39 20.03
N HIS A 35 -9.30 -17.40 19.46
CA HIS A 35 -8.68 -18.60 18.88
C HIS A 35 -7.84 -18.31 17.62
N GLN A 36 -7.94 -17.10 17.05
CA GLN A 36 -7.21 -16.69 15.85
C GLN A 36 -5.85 -16.06 16.17
N LEU A 37 -5.55 -15.82 17.45
CA LEU A 37 -4.26 -15.29 17.89
C LEU A 37 -3.12 -16.27 17.62
N THR A 38 -2.02 -15.72 17.08
CA THR A 38 -0.78 -16.47 16.94
C THR A 38 -0.16 -16.81 18.30
N SER A 39 0.73 -17.81 18.35
CA SER A 39 1.44 -18.17 19.57
C SER A 39 2.28 -17.00 20.15
N GLU A 40 2.82 -16.15 19.29
CA GLU A 40 3.54 -14.95 19.67
C GLU A 40 2.60 -13.95 20.37
N ALA A 41 1.45 -13.64 19.77
CA ALA A 41 0.45 -12.74 20.33
C ALA A 41 -0.14 -13.26 21.64
N LEU A 42 -0.23 -14.59 21.84
CA LEU A 42 -0.63 -15.21 23.11
C LEU A 42 0.43 -15.06 24.20
N SER A 43 1.70 -15.06 23.82
CA SER A 43 2.83 -14.92 24.76
C SER A 43 3.04 -13.47 25.20
N ASP A 44 2.81 -12.49 24.30
CA ASP A 44 2.95 -11.07 24.59
C ASP A 44 1.62 -10.32 24.66
N LYS A 45 1.08 -10.23 25.89
CA LYS A 45 -0.18 -9.51 26.15
C LYS A 45 -0.12 -8.01 25.85
N SER A 46 1.07 -7.43 25.71
CA SER A 46 1.22 -6.01 25.38
C SER A 46 0.71 -5.72 23.96
N LEU A 47 0.85 -6.66 23.04
CA LEU A 47 0.32 -6.56 21.67
C LEU A 47 -1.21 -6.44 21.67
N SER A 48 -1.90 -7.25 22.46
CA SER A 48 -3.36 -7.14 22.59
C SER A 48 -3.77 -5.78 23.15
N MET A 49 -3.07 -5.27 24.20
CA MET A 49 -3.35 -3.95 24.74
C MET A 49 -3.12 -2.84 23.71
N LEU A 50 -2.08 -2.96 22.91
CA LEU A 50 -1.77 -1.99 21.86
C LEU A 50 -2.85 -1.97 20.77
N ALA A 51 -3.43 -3.13 20.41
CA ALA A 51 -4.57 -3.20 19.49
C ALA A 51 -5.78 -2.40 20.01
N PHE A 52 -6.08 -2.48 21.31
CA PHE A 52 -7.15 -1.67 21.93
C PHE A 52 -6.82 -0.17 21.89
N VAL A 53 -5.58 0.22 22.12
CA VAL A 53 -5.15 1.64 22.03
C VAL A 53 -5.34 2.17 20.62
N HIS A 54 -4.88 1.44 19.60
CA HIS A 54 -5.12 1.79 18.20
C HIS A 54 -6.62 1.89 17.89
N GLY A 55 -7.40 0.93 18.36
CA GLY A 55 -8.84 0.93 18.15
C GLY A 55 -9.54 2.16 18.75
N VAL A 56 -9.21 2.56 19.97
CA VAL A 56 -9.73 3.80 20.57
C VAL A 56 -9.28 5.02 19.78
N TRP A 57 -8.06 5.02 19.25
CA TRP A 57 -7.56 6.08 18.39
C TRP A 57 -8.41 6.26 17.13
N PHE A 58 -8.70 5.18 16.39
CA PHE A 58 -9.58 5.22 15.21
C PHE A 58 -11.03 5.57 15.55
N ASP A 59 -11.57 5.06 16.67
CA ASP A 59 -12.91 5.42 17.15
C ASP A 59 -13.02 6.91 17.51
N ASN A 60 -11.93 7.48 18.07
CA ASN A 60 -11.85 8.91 18.35
C ASN A 60 -11.89 9.75 17.06
N VAL A 61 -11.27 9.30 15.96
CA VAL A 61 -11.36 9.97 14.66
C VAL A 61 -12.82 10.07 14.21
N ILE A 62 -13.56 8.95 14.24
CA ILE A 62 -15.00 8.93 13.93
C ILE A 62 -15.79 9.82 14.90
N GLY A 63 -15.48 9.74 16.18
CA GLY A 63 -16.10 10.60 17.21
C GLY A 63 -15.87 12.09 16.93
N CYS A 64 -14.69 12.49 16.47
CA CYS A 64 -14.40 13.88 16.12
C CYS A 64 -15.20 14.35 14.89
N TYR A 65 -15.44 13.51 13.88
CA TYR A 65 -16.36 13.84 12.79
C TYR A 65 -17.79 14.10 13.34
N ILE A 66 -18.27 13.26 14.25
CA ILE A 66 -19.60 13.43 14.88
C ILE A 66 -19.65 14.68 15.76
N LEU A 67 -18.58 15.01 16.47
CA LEU A 67 -18.50 16.15 17.39
C LEU A 67 -18.48 17.52 16.69
N LEU A 68 -18.02 17.60 15.46
CA LEU A 68 -17.74 18.88 14.77
C LEU A 68 -18.99 19.77 14.72
N LEU A 69 -20.14 19.24 14.30
CA LEU A 69 -21.40 19.98 14.22
C LEU A 69 -21.95 20.35 15.60
N PRO A 70 -22.03 19.47 16.61
CA PRO A 70 -22.42 19.82 17.97
C PRO A 70 -21.54 20.89 18.61
N LEU A 71 -20.22 20.87 18.39
CA LEU A 71 -19.31 21.91 18.91
C LEU A 71 -19.57 23.26 18.22
N ALA A 72 -19.76 23.29 16.91
CA ALA A 72 -20.11 24.50 16.20
C ALA A 72 -21.42 25.12 16.71
N ILE A 73 -22.47 24.29 16.87
CA ILE A 73 -23.75 24.73 17.44
C ILE A 73 -23.57 25.22 18.89
N ALA A 74 -22.77 24.53 19.69
CA ALA A 74 -22.50 24.94 21.07
C ALA A 74 -21.82 26.32 21.14
N VAL A 75 -20.90 26.64 20.21
CA VAL A 75 -20.28 27.95 20.13
C VAL A 75 -21.31 29.05 19.79
N VAL A 76 -22.15 28.81 18.77
CA VAL A 76 -23.22 29.75 18.38
C VAL A 76 -24.18 29.98 19.54
N CYS A 77 -24.67 28.90 20.17
CA CYS A 77 -25.53 28.99 21.35
C CYS A 77 -24.84 29.66 22.53
N GLY A 78 -23.54 29.43 22.70
CA GLY A 78 -22.70 30.08 23.71
C GLY A 78 -22.63 31.60 23.53
N VAL A 79 -22.40 32.05 22.30
CA VAL A 79 -22.40 33.50 21.94
C VAL A 79 -23.77 34.13 22.15
N CYS A 80 -24.85 33.44 21.77
CA CYS A 80 -26.23 33.87 21.97
C CYS A 80 -26.71 33.70 23.40
N ASN A 81 -25.92 33.07 24.30
CA ASN A 81 -26.28 32.68 25.67
C ASN A 81 -27.58 31.84 25.75
N TYR A 82 -27.80 30.96 24.76
CA TYR A 82 -28.98 30.09 24.65
C TYR A 82 -28.66 28.69 25.16
N TYR A 83 -29.35 28.22 26.22
CA TYR A 83 -29.19 26.92 26.84
C TYR A 83 -30.55 26.27 27.16
N GLY A 84 -31.52 26.43 26.25
CA GLY A 84 -32.86 25.93 26.40
C GLY A 84 -32.99 24.40 26.28
N LYS A 85 -34.11 23.84 26.75
CA LYS A 85 -34.41 22.39 26.70
C LYS A 85 -34.33 21.84 25.26
N ALA A 86 -34.70 22.67 24.27
CA ALA A 86 -34.65 22.26 22.86
C ALA A 86 -33.23 21.91 22.40
N LEU A 87 -32.20 22.67 22.82
CA LEU A 87 -30.79 22.40 22.49
C LEU A 87 -30.35 21.04 23.04
N PHE A 88 -30.63 20.74 24.31
CA PHE A 88 -30.26 19.49 24.93
C PHE A 88 -31.03 18.31 24.31
N ARG A 89 -32.30 18.49 23.93
CA ARG A 89 -33.07 17.50 23.20
C ARG A 89 -32.50 17.21 21.82
N PHE A 90 -32.11 18.29 21.09
CA PHE A 90 -31.44 18.15 19.80
C PHE A 90 -30.16 17.31 19.91
N PHE A 91 -29.27 17.62 20.87
CA PHE A 91 -28.05 16.84 21.06
C PHE A 91 -28.34 15.39 21.47
N THR A 92 -29.36 15.15 22.30
CA THR A 92 -29.76 13.79 22.63
C THR A 92 -30.14 13.00 21.38
N ILE A 93 -30.98 13.57 20.52
CA ILE A 93 -31.44 12.92 19.28
C ILE A 93 -30.23 12.75 18.33
N PHE A 94 -29.45 13.81 18.12
CA PHE A 94 -28.29 13.80 17.22
C PHE A 94 -27.30 12.69 17.60
N PHE A 95 -26.86 12.66 18.85
CA PHE A 95 -25.90 11.65 19.30
C PHE A 95 -26.50 10.25 19.33
N SER A 96 -27.80 10.10 19.63
CA SER A 96 -28.47 8.78 19.54
C SER A 96 -28.46 8.22 18.12
N VAL A 97 -28.65 9.08 17.09
CA VAL A 97 -28.65 8.66 15.69
C VAL A 97 -27.23 8.31 15.25
N PHE A 98 -26.28 9.24 15.38
CA PHE A 98 -24.96 9.04 14.81
C PHE A 98 -24.14 7.95 15.54
N TYR A 99 -24.13 7.93 16.87
CA TYR A 99 -23.49 6.83 17.60
C TYR A 99 -24.29 5.53 17.50
N GLY A 100 -25.62 5.61 17.35
CA GLY A 100 -26.43 4.44 17.05
C GLY A 100 -26.01 3.76 15.73
N LEU A 101 -25.69 4.54 14.69
CA LEU A 101 -25.14 4.01 13.45
C LEU A 101 -23.75 3.39 13.65
N VAL A 102 -22.87 4.04 14.42
CA VAL A 102 -21.55 3.46 14.78
C VAL A 102 -21.72 2.11 15.49
N TYR A 103 -22.65 2.01 16.43
CA TYR A 103 -22.88 0.76 17.16
C TYR A 103 -23.53 -0.31 16.28
N LEU A 104 -24.42 0.08 15.36
CA LEU A 104 -24.98 -0.84 14.38
C LEU A 104 -23.88 -1.45 13.51
N ILE A 105 -23.00 -0.63 12.97
CA ILE A 105 -21.85 -1.08 12.17
C ILE A 105 -20.96 -1.99 13.01
N SER A 106 -20.61 -1.59 14.24
CA SER A 106 -19.75 -2.38 15.13
C SER A 106 -20.37 -3.73 15.53
N ALA A 107 -21.67 -3.78 15.74
CA ALA A 107 -22.38 -5.02 16.06
C ALA A 107 -22.49 -5.95 14.86
N SER A 108 -22.77 -5.40 13.67
CA SER A 108 -22.82 -6.14 12.41
C SER A 108 -21.46 -6.66 11.99
N ASP A 109 -20.39 -5.96 12.38
CA ASP A 109 -19.01 -6.33 12.09
C ASP A 109 -18.59 -7.64 12.79
N ILE A 110 -19.12 -7.96 13.97
CA ILE A 110 -18.74 -9.17 14.72
C ILE A 110 -19.00 -10.45 13.91
N PRO A 111 -20.22 -10.75 13.44
CA PRO A 111 -20.47 -11.93 12.61
C PRO A 111 -19.83 -11.81 11.21
N TYR A 112 -19.75 -10.60 10.66
CA TYR A 112 -19.09 -10.38 9.38
C TYR A 112 -17.60 -10.75 9.46
N PHE A 113 -16.92 -10.32 10.53
CA PHE A 113 -15.52 -10.64 10.77
C PHE A 113 -15.31 -12.14 11.01
N ALA A 114 -16.19 -12.79 11.77
CA ALA A 114 -16.11 -14.24 12.00
C ALA A 114 -16.18 -15.05 10.70
N TYR A 115 -16.92 -14.57 9.70
CA TYR A 115 -17.09 -15.24 8.41
C TYR A 115 -15.99 -14.89 7.40
N PHE A 116 -15.63 -13.58 7.27
CA PHE A 116 -14.75 -13.08 6.22
C PHE A 116 -13.32 -12.78 6.69
N PHE A 117 -13.05 -12.81 8.00
CA PHE A 117 -11.79 -12.40 8.61
C PHE A 117 -11.35 -10.97 8.21
N LYS A 118 -12.31 -10.09 8.04
CA LYS A 118 -12.12 -8.67 7.66
C LYS A 118 -13.29 -7.84 8.17
N HIS A 119 -13.02 -6.54 8.41
CA HIS A 119 -14.08 -5.59 8.78
C HIS A 119 -15.07 -5.34 7.65
N ILE A 120 -16.29 -4.94 8.03
CA ILE A 120 -17.31 -4.44 7.10
C ILE A 120 -16.71 -3.35 6.20
N ASN A 121 -16.98 -3.46 4.91
CA ASN A 121 -16.54 -2.54 3.86
C ASN A 121 -17.70 -2.25 2.88
N SER A 122 -17.42 -1.48 1.82
CA SER A 122 -18.40 -1.05 0.83
C SER A 122 -19.19 -2.18 0.16
N SER A 123 -18.63 -3.40 0.08
CA SER A 123 -19.33 -4.55 -0.53
C SER A 123 -20.64 -4.93 0.21
N ILE A 124 -20.80 -4.49 1.47
CA ILE A 124 -22.07 -4.71 2.22
C ILE A 124 -23.27 -4.05 1.51
N PHE A 125 -23.03 -2.97 0.73
CA PHE A 125 -24.12 -2.28 0.03
C PHE A 125 -24.68 -3.08 -1.14
N GLU A 126 -23.96 -4.04 -1.69
CA GLU A 126 -24.45 -4.95 -2.72
C GLU A 126 -25.58 -5.84 -2.18
N TRP A 127 -25.54 -6.14 -0.88
CA TRP A 127 -26.57 -6.94 -0.20
C TRP A 127 -27.92 -6.23 -0.08
N PHE A 128 -27.93 -4.90 -0.15
CA PHE A 128 -29.20 -4.14 -0.18
C PHE A 128 -30.02 -4.40 -1.45
N GLY A 129 -29.38 -4.79 -2.55
CA GLY A 129 -30.07 -5.26 -3.76
C GLY A 129 -30.92 -6.53 -3.53
N TYR A 130 -30.61 -7.28 -2.47
CA TYR A 130 -31.28 -8.53 -2.08
C TYR A 130 -31.83 -8.46 -0.66
N ALA A 131 -32.37 -7.30 -0.28
CA ALA A 131 -32.74 -6.99 1.10
C ALA A 131 -33.67 -8.04 1.76
N GLY A 132 -34.62 -8.64 1.02
CA GLY A 132 -35.49 -9.70 1.53
C GLY A 132 -34.74 -10.97 1.89
N THR A 133 -33.82 -11.43 1.04
CA THR A 133 -32.98 -12.60 1.28
C THR A 133 -32.02 -12.35 2.43
N THR A 134 -31.38 -11.17 2.46
CA THR A 134 -30.47 -10.77 3.53
C THR A 134 -31.16 -10.70 4.89
N ALA A 135 -32.34 -10.11 4.94
CA ALA A 135 -33.15 -10.09 6.18
C ALA A 135 -33.55 -11.51 6.63
N GLY A 136 -33.93 -12.38 5.67
CA GLY A 136 -34.22 -13.79 5.95
C GLY A 136 -33.05 -14.55 6.54
N MET A 137 -31.85 -14.34 6.00
CA MET A 137 -30.59 -14.91 6.52
C MET A 137 -30.29 -14.42 7.95
N ILE A 138 -30.35 -13.09 8.18
CA ILE A 138 -30.05 -12.50 9.49
C ILE A 138 -31.03 -13.00 10.57
N LEU A 139 -32.31 -13.13 10.24
CA LEU A 139 -33.34 -13.57 11.19
C LEU A 139 -33.41 -15.11 11.31
N GLY A 140 -32.94 -15.85 10.33
CA GLY A 140 -32.93 -17.31 10.33
C GLY A 140 -31.70 -17.96 10.98
N GLU A 141 -30.60 -17.22 11.10
CA GLU A 141 -29.32 -17.75 11.58
C GLU A 141 -29.05 -17.31 13.03
N SER A 142 -29.01 -18.28 13.95
CA SER A 142 -28.83 -18.02 15.39
C SER A 142 -27.51 -17.35 15.75
N ALA A 143 -26.47 -17.46 14.89
CA ALA A 143 -25.17 -16.82 15.06
C ALA A 143 -25.28 -15.27 15.15
N TYR A 144 -26.30 -14.66 14.54
CA TYR A 144 -26.50 -13.21 14.58
C TYR A 144 -27.23 -12.70 15.84
N TYR A 145 -27.92 -13.59 16.58
CA TYR A 145 -28.78 -13.15 17.70
C TYR A 145 -28.02 -12.49 18.84
N LEU A 146 -26.77 -12.95 19.10
CA LEU A 146 -25.92 -12.32 20.11
C LEU A 146 -25.59 -10.87 19.71
N SER A 147 -25.19 -10.63 18.46
CA SER A 147 -24.84 -9.29 17.97
C SER A 147 -26.03 -8.35 17.95
N ILE A 148 -27.21 -8.84 17.55
CA ILE A 148 -28.49 -8.08 17.61
C ILE A 148 -28.83 -7.73 19.06
N GLY A 149 -28.74 -8.69 19.97
CA GLY A 149 -29.00 -8.48 21.39
C GLY A 149 -28.05 -7.45 22.01
N LEU A 150 -26.76 -7.53 21.73
CA LEU A 150 -25.76 -6.57 22.19
C LEU A 150 -26.00 -5.17 21.62
N PHE A 151 -26.32 -5.07 20.34
CA PHE A 151 -26.69 -3.79 19.72
C PHE A 151 -27.85 -3.13 20.42
N LEU A 152 -28.97 -3.86 20.60
CA LEU A 152 -30.19 -3.34 21.27
C LEU A 152 -29.91 -2.95 22.72
N LEU A 153 -29.14 -3.77 23.45
CA LEU A 153 -28.79 -3.50 24.84
C LEU A 153 -27.95 -2.22 24.99
N PHE A 154 -26.84 -2.12 24.18
CA PHE A 154 -25.95 -0.98 24.29
C PHE A 154 -26.56 0.30 23.74
N LEU A 155 -27.36 0.23 22.67
CA LEU A 155 -28.10 1.37 22.15
C LEU A 155 -29.15 1.88 23.14
N ALA A 156 -29.96 0.98 23.71
CA ALA A 156 -30.98 1.36 24.71
C ALA A 156 -30.31 1.96 25.97
N GLY A 157 -29.26 1.32 26.47
CA GLY A 157 -28.47 1.84 27.60
C GLY A 157 -27.88 3.21 27.32
N PHE A 158 -27.32 3.41 26.12
CA PHE A 158 -26.75 4.69 25.70
C PHE A 158 -27.81 5.79 25.58
N ILE A 159 -29.00 5.50 24.99
CA ILE A 159 -30.11 6.46 24.91
C ILE A 159 -30.61 6.86 26.31
N VAL A 160 -30.78 5.90 27.20
CA VAL A 160 -31.15 6.19 28.59
C VAL A 160 -30.11 7.07 29.26
N TRP A 161 -28.83 6.75 29.09
CA TRP A 161 -27.70 7.54 29.59
C TRP A 161 -27.72 8.97 29.05
N LEU A 162 -27.91 9.15 27.73
CA LEU A 162 -28.03 10.47 27.08
C LEU A 162 -29.19 11.28 27.65
N VAL A 163 -30.35 10.67 27.87
CA VAL A 163 -31.50 11.35 28.47
C VAL A 163 -31.20 11.78 29.91
N CYS A 164 -30.55 10.93 30.69
CA CYS A 164 -30.13 11.27 32.06
C CYS A 164 -29.14 12.43 32.08
N LEU A 165 -28.09 12.36 31.25
CA LEU A 165 -27.10 13.42 31.11
C LEU A 165 -27.74 14.75 30.64
N SER A 166 -28.61 14.68 29.64
CA SER A 166 -29.32 15.85 29.10
C SER A 166 -30.15 16.53 30.21
N ARG A 167 -30.86 15.75 30.99
CA ARG A 167 -31.67 16.28 32.14
C ARG A 167 -30.76 16.90 33.20
N TYR A 168 -29.66 16.23 33.55
CA TYR A 168 -28.73 16.69 34.57
C TYR A 168 -28.08 18.01 34.17
N PHE A 169 -27.45 18.06 32.97
CA PHE A 169 -26.73 19.23 32.51
C PHE A 169 -27.65 20.41 32.16
N HIS A 170 -28.86 20.13 31.67
CA HIS A 170 -29.88 21.17 31.50
C HIS A 170 -30.29 21.81 32.83
N ARG A 171 -30.64 21.00 33.85
CA ARG A 171 -30.96 21.51 35.20
C ARG A 171 -29.80 22.32 35.77
N ARG A 172 -28.59 21.82 35.66
CA ARG A 172 -27.39 22.54 36.09
C ARG A 172 -27.19 23.87 35.34
N SER A 173 -27.51 23.95 34.06
CA SER A 173 -27.49 25.21 33.30
C SER A 173 -28.47 26.25 33.85
N LEU A 174 -29.61 25.83 34.41
CA LEU A 174 -30.60 26.74 34.99
C LEU A 174 -30.13 27.33 36.34
N THR A 175 -29.31 26.60 37.11
CA THR A 175 -28.80 27.10 38.40
C THR A 175 -27.59 28.06 38.22
N ILE A 176 -26.97 28.09 37.08
CA ILE A 176 -25.85 28.99 36.78
C ILE A 176 -26.39 30.36 36.37
N SER A 177 -25.86 31.45 36.95
CA SER A 177 -26.22 32.85 36.64
C SER A 177 -26.30 33.10 35.13
N ALA A 178 -27.35 33.75 34.71
CA ALA A 178 -27.57 34.15 33.30
C ALA A 178 -26.78 35.38 32.89
N SER A 179 -26.16 36.12 33.83
CA SER A 179 -25.34 37.31 33.52
C SER A 179 -24.20 36.96 32.56
N PHE A 180 -24.23 37.59 31.38
CA PHE A 180 -23.27 37.31 30.30
C PHE A 180 -22.81 38.63 29.64
N PRO A 181 -21.79 39.28 30.21
CA PRO A 181 -21.22 40.50 29.65
C PRO A 181 -20.71 40.30 28.22
N PHE A 182 -20.82 41.35 27.39
CA PHE A 182 -20.44 41.31 25.97
C PHE A 182 -19.00 40.78 25.72
N TRP A 183 -18.04 41.19 26.55
CA TRP A 183 -16.65 40.76 26.42
C TRP A 183 -16.44 39.25 26.64
N LYS A 184 -17.32 38.55 27.35
CA LYS A 184 -17.28 37.10 27.50
C LYS A 184 -17.69 36.33 26.23
N ARG A 185 -18.34 36.98 25.26
CA ARG A 185 -18.64 36.41 23.95
C ARG A 185 -17.38 36.13 23.17
N GLY A 186 -16.40 37.07 23.19
CA GLY A 186 -15.08 36.84 22.60
C GLY A 186 -14.36 35.61 23.20
N ALA A 187 -14.44 35.44 24.53
CA ALA A 187 -13.86 34.27 25.19
C ALA A 187 -14.57 32.96 24.79
N VAL A 188 -15.89 32.95 24.55
CA VAL A 188 -16.62 31.79 24.04
C VAL A 188 -16.15 31.47 22.63
N VAL A 189 -16.00 32.45 21.75
CA VAL A 189 -15.51 32.25 20.39
C VAL A 189 -14.09 31.68 20.40
N LEU A 190 -13.20 32.26 21.23
CA LEU A 190 -11.81 31.77 21.32
C LEU A 190 -11.71 30.33 21.79
N VAL A 191 -12.39 30.00 22.91
CA VAL A 191 -12.42 28.63 23.45
C VAL A 191 -13.09 27.68 22.44
N GLY A 192 -14.16 28.12 21.79
CA GLY A 192 -14.86 27.35 20.76
C GLY A 192 -13.97 27.08 19.55
N ALA A 193 -13.26 28.09 19.07
CA ALA A 193 -12.30 27.95 17.97
C ALA A 193 -11.16 26.95 18.31
N CYS A 194 -10.63 27.03 19.55
CA CYS A 194 -9.63 26.06 20.02
C CYS A 194 -10.20 24.64 20.05
N LEU A 195 -11.42 24.44 20.55
CA LEU A 195 -12.06 23.11 20.60
C LEU A 195 -12.35 22.55 19.22
N ILE A 196 -12.83 23.39 18.28
CA ILE A 196 -13.06 23.00 16.89
C ILE A 196 -11.70 22.68 16.23
N GLY A 197 -10.66 23.47 16.47
CA GLY A 197 -9.29 23.20 15.98
C GLY A 197 -8.76 21.84 16.51
N LEU A 198 -8.93 21.56 17.80
CA LEU A 198 -8.58 20.27 18.38
C LEU A 198 -9.41 19.12 17.79
N CYS A 199 -10.69 19.36 17.50
CA CYS A 199 -11.56 18.37 16.86
C CYS A 199 -11.11 18.09 15.41
N ILE A 200 -10.76 19.11 14.63
CA ILE A 200 -10.19 18.96 13.28
C ILE A 200 -8.84 18.21 13.34
N PHE A 201 -8.01 18.51 14.33
CA PHE A 201 -6.79 17.76 14.57
C PHE A 201 -7.08 16.30 14.93
N GLY A 202 -8.12 16.06 15.74
CA GLY A 202 -8.60 14.70 16.05
C GLY A 202 -9.11 13.93 14.82
N ILE A 203 -9.77 14.62 13.87
CA ILE A 203 -10.16 14.06 12.57
C ILE A 203 -8.92 13.67 11.75
N ARG A 204 -7.87 14.52 11.72
CA ARG A 204 -6.60 14.19 11.08
C ARG A 204 -5.95 12.95 11.70
N GLY A 205 -6.13 12.74 12.99
CA GLY A 205 -5.73 11.56 13.76
C GLY A 205 -4.26 11.51 14.15
N ARG A 206 -3.35 12.26 13.51
CA ARG A 206 -1.90 12.21 13.79
C ARG A 206 -1.19 13.51 13.40
N THR A 207 0.07 13.64 13.86
CA THR A 207 0.94 14.79 13.60
C THR A 207 1.76 14.68 12.31
N GLY A 208 1.91 13.48 11.74
CA GLY A 208 2.68 13.22 10.52
C GLY A 208 2.15 13.95 9.29
N TYR A 209 2.84 13.84 8.15
CA TYR A 209 2.48 14.54 6.91
C TYR A 209 1.13 14.13 6.34
N ASN A 210 0.77 12.84 6.47
CA ASN A 210 -0.50 12.32 5.99
C ASN A 210 -1.52 12.17 7.13
N PRO A 211 -2.84 12.32 6.87
CA PRO A 211 -3.88 11.89 7.80
C PRO A 211 -3.77 10.40 8.11
N ILE A 212 -4.36 9.97 9.22
CA ILE A 212 -4.38 8.56 9.60
C ILE A 212 -5.05 7.70 8.51
N LYS A 213 -4.45 6.55 8.22
CA LYS A 213 -4.97 5.53 7.30
C LYS A 213 -5.03 4.18 8.03
N VAL A 214 -5.78 3.22 7.48
CA VAL A 214 -5.93 1.86 8.05
C VAL A 214 -4.57 1.22 8.38
N SER A 215 -3.56 1.45 7.55
CA SER A 215 -2.20 0.93 7.77
C SER A 215 -1.52 1.40 9.07
N ALA A 216 -2.01 2.46 9.70
CA ALA A 216 -1.50 2.88 11.02
C ALA A 216 -1.84 1.87 12.15
N ALA A 217 -2.79 0.96 11.92
CA ALA A 217 -3.11 -0.12 12.86
C ALA A 217 -2.26 -1.38 12.66
N TYR A 218 -1.40 -1.44 11.63
CA TYR A 218 -0.54 -2.60 11.36
C TYR A 218 0.78 -2.46 12.10
N PHE A 219 0.82 -2.87 13.36
CA PHE A 219 1.94 -2.68 14.28
C PHE A 219 2.68 -3.99 14.65
N CYS A 220 2.11 -5.17 14.31
CA CYS A 220 2.70 -6.47 14.63
C CYS A 220 2.48 -7.51 13.51
N GLN A 221 2.99 -8.73 13.71
CA GLN A 221 2.84 -9.84 12.75
C GLN A 221 1.47 -10.54 12.86
N ASP A 222 0.75 -10.35 13.96
CA ASP A 222 -0.56 -10.96 14.16
C ASP A 222 -1.63 -10.22 13.33
N ALA A 223 -2.15 -10.90 12.32
CA ALA A 223 -3.15 -10.33 11.42
C ALA A 223 -4.46 -9.97 12.13
N PHE A 224 -4.86 -10.73 13.14
CA PHE A 224 -6.08 -10.45 13.88
C PHE A 224 -5.91 -9.19 14.76
N LEU A 225 -4.78 -9.05 15.47
CA LEU A 225 -4.54 -7.87 16.31
C LEU A 225 -4.43 -6.58 15.48
N ASN A 226 -3.81 -6.65 14.29
CA ASN A 226 -3.77 -5.52 13.36
C ASN A 226 -5.19 -5.10 12.92
N GLN A 227 -6.05 -6.06 12.59
CA GLN A 227 -7.46 -5.79 12.27
C GLN A 227 -8.21 -5.24 13.49
N LEU A 228 -8.07 -5.86 14.67
CA LEU A 228 -8.72 -5.41 15.90
C LEU A 228 -8.39 -3.95 16.24
N GLY A 229 -7.21 -3.47 15.83
CA GLY A 229 -6.76 -2.09 15.97
C GLY A 229 -7.50 -1.08 15.06
N VAL A 230 -8.31 -1.52 14.11
CA VAL A 230 -9.09 -0.65 13.22
C VAL A 230 -10.51 -0.45 13.74
N SER A 231 -11.11 0.71 13.50
CA SER A 231 -12.55 0.92 13.73
C SER A 231 -13.36 0.41 12.53
N PRO A 232 -14.37 -0.45 12.70
CA PRO A 232 -15.23 -0.90 11.60
C PRO A 232 -15.88 0.26 10.83
N THR A 233 -16.32 1.30 11.56
CA THR A 233 -16.92 2.49 10.92
C THR A 233 -15.91 3.26 10.09
N PHE A 234 -14.65 3.39 10.57
CA PHE A 234 -13.58 4.02 9.79
C PHE A 234 -13.28 3.21 8.54
N ASN A 235 -13.20 1.88 8.65
CA ASN A 235 -12.97 0.99 7.52
C ASN A 235 -14.08 1.10 6.46
N LEU A 236 -15.34 1.09 6.89
CA LEU A 236 -16.49 1.24 5.98
C LEU A 236 -16.45 2.58 5.24
N LEU A 237 -16.23 3.70 5.96
CA LEU A 237 -16.20 5.03 5.34
C LEU A 237 -15.05 5.16 4.33
N THR A 238 -13.85 4.70 4.70
CA THR A 238 -12.70 4.77 3.79
C THR A 238 -12.89 3.89 2.56
N SER A 239 -13.48 2.70 2.71
CA SER A 239 -13.75 1.81 1.59
C SER A 239 -14.77 2.41 0.60
N VAL A 240 -15.84 3.03 1.10
CA VAL A 240 -16.81 3.74 0.25
C VAL A 240 -16.14 4.89 -0.51
N MET A 241 -15.29 5.67 0.18
CA MET A 241 -14.56 6.77 -0.45
C MET A 241 -13.59 6.28 -1.53
N ASP A 242 -12.94 5.13 -1.32
CA ASP A 242 -12.03 4.54 -2.28
C ASP A 242 -12.78 4.00 -3.51
N ASP A 243 -13.93 3.35 -3.32
CA ASP A 243 -14.75 2.85 -4.45
C ASP A 243 -15.38 3.99 -5.29
N MET A 244 -15.59 5.16 -4.70
CA MET A 244 -16.09 6.33 -5.42
C MET A 244 -15.02 7.01 -6.30
N ARG A 245 -13.74 6.64 -6.16
CA ARG A 245 -12.66 7.25 -6.96
C ARG A 245 -12.69 6.73 -8.39
N PRO A 246 -12.62 7.63 -9.40
CA PRO A 246 -12.62 7.23 -10.81
C PRO A 246 -11.49 6.27 -11.18
N GLU A 247 -10.31 6.44 -10.57
CA GLU A 247 -9.12 5.61 -10.80
C GLU A 247 -9.29 4.15 -10.36
N ASN A 248 -10.24 3.85 -9.48
CA ASN A 248 -10.51 2.50 -8.98
C ASN A 248 -11.57 1.75 -9.80
N LYS A 249 -12.07 2.35 -10.89
CA LYS A 249 -12.98 1.65 -11.80
C LYS A 249 -12.26 0.54 -12.54
N TYR A 250 -12.96 -0.56 -12.76
CA TYR A 250 -12.44 -1.70 -13.51
C TYR A 250 -12.12 -1.35 -14.95
N LEU A 251 -10.97 -1.85 -15.42
CA LEU A 251 -10.52 -1.71 -16.79
C LEU A 251 -11.33 -2.66 -17.70
N HIS A 252 -11.71 -2.18 -18.89
CA HIS A 252 -12.33 -3.01 -19.91
C HIS A 252 -11.70 -2.73 -21.27
N LEU A 253 -10.90 -3.67 -21.74
CA LEU A 253 -10.14 -3.59 -23.00
C LEU A 253 -10.63 -4.61 -24.03
N MET A 254 -11.05 -5.79 -23.55
CA MET A 254 -11.52 -6.90 -24.38
C MET A 254 -12.33 -7.88 -23.51
N ASP A 255 -12.88 -8.94 -24.12
CA ASP A 255 -13.57 -10.00 -23.39
C ASP A 255 -12.62 -10.70 -22.40
N GLU A 256 -13.12 -10.94 -21.17
CA GLU A 256 -12.31 -11.50 -20.07
C GLU A 256 -11.81 -12.92 -20.37
N GLN A 257 -12.65 -13.78 -20.97
CA GLN A 257 -12.30 -15.15 -21.29
C GLN A 257 -11.32 -15.24 -22.47
N GLU A 258 -11.51 -14.39 -23.45
CA GLU A 258 -10.59 -14.25 -24.60
C GLU A 258 -9.21 -13.79 -24.11
N ALA A 259 -9.17 -12.77 -23.22
CA ALA A 259 -7.93 -12.27 -22.64
C ALA A 259 -7.15 -13.37 -21.90
N ILE A 260 -7.83 -14.14 -21.03
CA ILE A 260 -7.22 -15.24 -20.26
C ILE A 260 -6.65 -16.30 -21.22
N THR A 261 -7.41 -16.70 -22.25
CA THR A 261 -6.96 -17.71 -23.20
C THR A 261 -5.69 -17.25 -23.94
N LYS A 262 -5.65 -15.99 -24.35
CA LYS A 262 -4.47 -15.39 -25.01
C LYS A 262 -3.29 -15.27 -24.02
N ALA A 263 -3.52 -14.81 -22.80
CA ALA A 263 -2.47 -14.71 -21.77
C ALA A 263 -1.89 -16.10 -21.43
N GLN A 264 -2.71 -17.14 -21.31
CA GLN A 264 -2.25 -18.53 -21.14
C GLN A 264 -1.35 -18.96 -22.30
N ALA A 265 -1.77 -18.73 -23.54
CA ALA A 265 -0.98 -19.10 -24.72
C ALA A 265 0.40 -18.41 -24.79
N LEU A 266 0.50 -17.20 -24.20
CA LEU A 266 1.72 -16.38 -24.19
C LEU A 266 2.63 -16.69 -22.98
N LEU A 267 2.07 -17.13 -21.85
CA LEU A 267 2.81 -17.35 -20.60
C LEU A 267 3.15 -18.80 -20.34
N ASN A 268 2.34 -19.77 -20.80
CA ASN A 268 2.59 -21.18 -20.53
C ASN A 268 3.69 -21.73 -21.44
N ARG A 269 4.56 -22.54 -20.86
CA ARG A 269 5.58 -23.30 -21.59
C ARG A 269 4.96 -24.53 -22.23
N GLN A 270 5.65 -25.10 -23.22
CA GLN A 270 5.20 -26.33 -23.88
C GLN A 270 5.04 -27.46 -22.88
N GLY A 271 3.85 -28.06 -22.81
CA GLY A 271 3.53 -29.17 -21.91
C GLY A 271 2.99 -28.77 -20.55
N GLU A 272 2.98 -27.46 -20.19
CA GLU A 272 2.36 -26.99 -18.96
C GLU A 272 0.84 -26.88 -19.08
N VAL A 273 0.16 -27.21 -17.98
CA VAL A 273 -1.30 -27.11 -17.87
C VAL A 273 -1.65 -26.13 -16.76
N ALA A 274 -2.49 -25.15 -17.07
CA ALA A 274 -3.01 -24.24 -16.07
C ALA A 274 -3.96 -24.96 -15.10
N VAL A 275 -3.68 -24.85 -13.79
CA VAL A 275 -4.51 -25.44 -12.72
C VAL A 275 -5.60 -24.48 -12.23
N SER A 276 -5.49 -23.19 -12.55
CA SER A 276 -6.52 -22.16 -12.43
C SER A 276 -6.31 -21.15 -13.55
N PRO A 277 -7.07 -20.03 -13.68
CA PRO A 277 -7.02 -19.21 -14.89
C PRO A 277 -5.63 -18.88 -15.40
N LEU A 278 -4.66 -18.54 -14.52
CA LEU A 278 -3.26 -18.31 -14.90
C LEU A 278 -2.26 -19.08 -14.03
N ALA A 279 -2.73 -19.89 -13.08
CA ALA A 279 -1.86 -20.62 -12.17
C ALA A 279 -1.22 -21.84 -12.85
N VAL A 280 0.10 -21.90 -12.84
CA VAL A 280 0.93 -22.95 -13.44
C VAL A 280 2.01 -23.38 -12.45
N TYR A 281 2.26 -24.71 -12.34
CA TYR A 281 3.42 -25.18 -11.59
C TYR A 281 4.71 -24.92 -12.38
N ARG A 282 5.64 -24.19 -11.75
CA ARG A 282 6.97 -23.91 -12.28
C ARG A 282 7.99 -24.76 -11.54
N HIS A 283 8.68 -25.62 -12.28
CA HIS A 283 9.77 -26.43 -11.76
C HIS A 283 11.10 -25.81 -12.10
N ALA A 284 11.93 -25.61 -11.09
CA ALA A 284 13.29 -25.11 -11.28
C ALA A 284 14.17 -26.19 -11.92
N SER A 285 15.03 -25.77 -12.85
CA SER A 285 16.03 -26.67 -13.45
C SER A 285 17.27 -26.72 -12.57
N LYS A 286 17.54 -27.85 -11.94
CA LYS A 286 18.73 -28.04 -11.08
C LYS A 286 20.08 -27.81 -11.80
N ALA A 287 20.08 -27.82 -13.14
CA ALA A 287 21.29 -27.62 -13.94
C ALA A 287 21.76 -26.16 -13.99
N ASP A 288 20.88 -25.18 -13.70
CA ASP A 288 21.14 -23.77 -13.92
C ASP A 288 21.36 -22.99 -12.62
N SER A 289 21.47 -23.66 -11.46
CA SER A 289 21.68 -22.97 -10.19
C SER A 289 23.08 -22.36 -10.14
N VAL A 290 23.12 -21.03 -10.05
CA VAL A 290 24.36 -20.24 -10.00
C VAL A 290 25.14 -20.43 -8.69
N GLN A 291 24.45 -20.87 -7.64
CA GLN A 291 25.07 -21.09 -6.32
C GLN A 291 24.61 -22.41 -5.68
N GLN A 292 25.57 -23.12 -5.09
CA GLN A 292 25.26 -24.23 -4.18
C GLN A 292 24.86 -23.66 -2.82
N GLY A 293 23.63 -23.94 -2.37
CA GLY A 293 23.12 -23.48 -1.07
C GLY A 293 21.86 -22.63 -1.20
N ARG A 294 21.60 -21.86 -0.16
CA ARG A 294 20.46 -20.91 -0.07
C ARG A 294 21.02 -19.48 0.10
N PRO A 295 21.37 -18.80 -0.99
CA PRO A 295 21.94 -17.47 -0.91
C PRO A 295 20.90 -16.47 -0.38
N ASN A 296 21.35 -15.42 0.28
CA ASN A 296 20.52 -14.26 0.59
C ASN A 296 20.16 -13.51 -0.71
N VAL A 297 19.09 -12.74 -0.65
CA VAL A 297 18.70 -11.84 -1.74
C VAL A 297 18.54 -10.42 -1.20
N VAL A 298 19.20 -9.45 -1.84
CA VAL A 298 19.05 -8.03 -1.58
C VAL A 298 18.54 -7.36 -2.84
N LEU A 299 17.29 -6.91 -2.82
CA LEU A 299 16.66 -6.15 -3.89
C LEU A 299 16.73 -4.66 -3.56
N ILE A 300 17.35 -3.88 -4.44
CA ILE A 300 17.45 -2.43 -4.31
C ILE A 300 16.61 -1.80 -5.42
N MET A 301 15.55 -1.11 -5.04
CA MET A 301 14.67 -0.35 -5.92
C MET A 301 15.08 1.13 -5.84
N MET A 302 15.60 1.65 -6.95
CA MET A 302 16.16 3.01 -7.00
C MET A 302 15.09 3.99 -7.50
N GLU A 303 14.78 4.98 -6.69
CA GLU A 303 13.79 6.02 -6.97
C GLU A 303 14.08 6.74 -8.30
N SER A 304 13.09 6.76 -9.19
CA SER A 304 13.07 7.49 -10.47
C SER A 304 14.32 7.28 -11.34
N MET A 305 14.91 6.07 -11.30
CA MET A 305 16.17 5.77 -11.97
C MET A 305 15.94 5.33 -13.41
N SER A 306 15.90 6.30 -14.33
CA SER A 306 15.89 6.04 -15.77
C SER A 306 17.24 5.52 -16.27
N SER A 307 17.23 4.56 -17.19
CA SER A 307 18.44 4.13 -17.91
C SER A 307 19.16 5.29 -18.60
N LYS A 308 18.42 6.27 -19.12
CA LYS A 308 19.00 7.48 -19.76
C LYS A 308 19.86 8.35 -18.81
N LEU A 309 19.85 8.12 -17.50
CA LEU A 309 20.75 8.79 -16.56
C LEU A 309 22.12 8.12 -16.47
N MET A 310 22.30 6.93 -17.03
CA MET A 310 23.56 6.19 -17.04
C MET A 310 24.37 6.47 -18.31
N LYS A 311 25.67 6.56 -18.15
CA LYS A 311 26.58 6.76 -19.27
C LYS A 311 26.53 5.61 -20.29
N HIS A 312 26.33 4.40 -19.83
CA HIS A 312 26.13 3.21 -20.64
C HIS A 312 24.98 3.36 -21.66
N PHE A 313 23.94 4.11 -21.32
CA PHE A 313 22.77 4.39 -22.16
C PHE A 313 22.80 5.76 -22.85
N GLY A 314 23.98 6.39 -22.91
CA GLY A 314 24.19 7.60 -23.69
C GLY A 314 24.13 8.91 -22.91
N GLN A 315 24.12 8.89 -21.58
CA GLN A 315 24.26 10.11 -20.79
C GLN A 315 25.64 10.74 -21.02
N SER A 316 25.68 12.01 -21.37
CA SER A 316 26.92 12.74 -21.65
C SER A 316 27.71 13.04 -20.36
N GLU A 317 27.05 13.33 -19.28
CA GLU A 317 27.64 13.61 -17.99
C GLU A 317 27.88 12.31 -17.20
N THR A 318 28.87 12.32 -16.31
CA THR A 318 29.17 11.14 -15.48
C THR A 318 28.41 11.23 -14.18
N LEU A 319 27.10 10.92 -14.23
CA LEU A 319 26.18 11.00 -13.07
C LEU A 319 26.26 9.75 -12.20
N THR A 320 26.45 8.57 -12.80
CA THR A 320 26.31 7.27 -12.16
C THR A 320 27.52 6.38 -12.31
N PRO A 321 28.74 6.84 -11.93
CA PRO A 321 29.99 6.09 -12.19
C PRO A 321 29.99 4.72 -11.46
N PHE A 322 29.34 4.56 -10.33
CA PHE A 322 29.28 3.29 -9.64
C PHE A 322 28.31 2.32 -10.35
N LEU A 323 27.10 2.77 -10.69
CA LEU A 323 26.12 1.95 -11.42
C LEU A 323 26.65 1.55 -12.80
N ASP A 324 27.29 2.44 -13.55
CA ASP A 324 27.91 2.13 -14.84
C ASP A 324 28.99 1.04 -14.69
N SER A 325 29.79 1.11 -13.63
CA SER A 325 30.77 0.08 -13.31
C SER A 325 30.15 -1.24 -12.87
N LEU A 326 29.05 -1.19 -12.09
CA LEU A 326 28.35 -2.38 -11.62
C LEU A 326 27.62 -3.07 -12.77
N TYR A 327 27.03 -2.31 -13.69
CA TYR A 327 26.34 -2.80 -14.88
C TYR A 327 27.22 -3.75 -15.69
N THR A 328 28.50 -3.39 -15.91
CA THR A 328 29.44 -4.23 -16.64
C THR A 328 29.96 -5.44 -15.87
N ARG A 329 29.68 -5.54 -14.60
CA ARG A 329 30.07 -6.66 -13.70
C ARG A 329 28.89 -7.52 -13.25
N SER A 330 27.72 -7.32 -13.85
CA SER A 330 26.46 -7.98 -13.50
C SER A 330 25.91 -8.76 -14.71
N ILE A 331 24.94 -9.64 -14.49
CA ILE A 331 23.97 -9.93 -15.52
C ILE A 331 23.11 -8.69 -15.63
N SER A 332 23.16 -8.02 -16.76
CA SER A 332 22.48 -6.74 -17.00
C SER A 332 21.58 -6.83 -18.23
N PHE A 333 20.55 -5.99 -18.28
CA PHE A 333 19.54 -6.04 -19.32
C PHE A 333 19.47 -4.70 -20.04
N ARG A 334 19.59 -4.74 -21.36
CA ARG A 334 19.56 -3.53 -22.19
C ARG A 334 18.14 -3.00 -22.39
N ASN A 335 17.16 -3.90 -22.51
CA ASN A 335 15.76 -3.58 -22.81
C ASN A 335 14.87 -3.96 -21.63
N PHE A 336 15.03 -3.25 -20.49
CA PHE A 336 14.24 -3.50 -19.29
C PHE A 336 13.35 -2.32 -18.91
N TYR A 337 12.08 -2.60 -18.59
CA TYR A 337 11.05 -1.57 -18.45
C TYR A 337 10.30 -1.70 -17.13
N SER A 338 9.99 -0.54 -16.51
CA SER A 338 9.06 -0.47 -15.39
C SER A 338 7.64 -0.75 -15.86
N ALA A 339 6.82 -1.33 -15.00
CA ALA A 339 5.43 -1.64 -15.30
C ALA A 339 4.56 -0.38 -15.42
N GLY A 340 4.95 0.69 -14.73
CA GLY A 340 4.27 1.99 -14.73
C GLY A 340 5.22 3.11 -14.34
N ILE A 341 4.67 4.29 -14.05
CA ILE A 341 5.44 5.52 -13.79
C ILE A 341 5.35 6.01 -12.33
N HIS A 342 4.93 5.14 -11.42
CA HIS A 342 4.82 5.43 -9.98
C HIS A 342 5.47 4.33 -9.16
N THR A 343 6.06 4.68 -8.02
CA THR A 343 6.73 3.74 -7.10
C THR A 343 5.84 2.55 -6.72
N ASN A 344 4.55 2.78 -6.44
CA ASN A 344 3.63 1.68 -6.11
C ASN A 344 3.48 0.68 -7.27
N HIS A 345 3.51 1.14 -8.53
CA HIS A 345 3.46 0.28 -9.73
C HIS A 345 4.69 -0.63 -9.79
N GLY A 346 5.89 -0.04 -9.61
CA GLY A 346 7.14 -0.78 -9.55
C GLY A 346 7.15 -1.83 -8.44
N LEU A 347 6.70 -1.45 -7.23
CA LEU A 347 6.70 -2.32 -6.06
C LEU A 347 5.86 -3.60 -6.27
N TYR A 348 4.59 -3.46 -6.68
CA TYR A 348 3.79 -4.67 -6.85
C TYR A 348 4.11 -5.44 -8.13
N ALA A 349 4.63 -4.78 -9.16
CA ALA A 349 5.09 -5.48 -10.36
C ALA A 349 6.34 -6.33 -10.08
N THR A 350 7.33 -5.77 -9.41
CA THR A 350 8.57 -6.46 -9.05
C THR A 350 8.34 -7.60 -8.07
N LEU A 351 7.58 -7.34 -7.01
CA LEU A 351 7.44 -8.28 -5.90
C LEU A 351 6.35 -9.34 -6.13
N TYR A 352 5.32 -9.02 -6.94
CA TYR A 352 4.18 -9.92 -7.15
C TYR A 352 3.89 -10.21 -8.63
N SER A 353 4.71 -9.71 -9.56
CA SER A 353 4.61 -9.91 -11.01
C SER A 353 3.25 -9.54 -11.62
N PHE A 354 2.58 -8.53 -11.06
CA PHE A 354 1.36 -7.95 -11.61
C PHE A 354 1.65 -6.67 -12.38
N PRO A 355 1.08 -6.48 -13.59
CA PRO A 355 1.28 -5.25 -14.36
C PRO A 355 0.64 -4.05 -13.66
N ALA A 356 1.10 -2.85 -13.97
CA ALA A 356 0.49 -1.62 -13.50
C ALA A 356 -0.89 -1.43 -14.12
N MET A 357 -1.89 -1.16 -13.27
CA MET A 357 -3.29 -1.02 -13.67
C MET A 357 -3.66 0.45 -13.83
N MET A 358 -3.03 1.12 -14.78
CA MET A 358 -3.21 2.56 -15.04
C MET A 358 -2.92 3.39 -13.77
N LYS A 359 -3.81 4.30 -13.38
CA LYS A 359 -3.70 5.12 -12.16
C LYS A 359 -3.97 4.36 -10.86
N ARG A 360 -4.51 3.12 -10.95
CA ARG A 360 -4.94 2.39 -9.76
C ARG A 360 -3.78 1.82 -8.97
N ASN A 361 -3.72 2.16 -7.69
CA ASN A 361 -2.74 1.57 -6.78
C ASN A 361 -3.30 0.25 -6.20
N LEU A 362 -2.77 -0.88 -6.67
CA LEU A 362 -3.20 -2.23 -6.25
C LEU A 362 -2.83 -2.59 -4.80
N MET A 363 -2.01 -1.79 -4.12
CA MET A 363 -1.71 -1.98 -2.69
C MET A 363 -2.79 -1.38 -1.77
N LYS A 364 -3.71 -0.58 -2.33
CA LYS A 364 -4.84 0.03 -1.63
C LYS A 364 -6.11 -0.76 -1.87
N GLY A 365 -6.99 -0.71 -0.88
CA GLY A 365 -8.32 -1.27 -0.94
C GLY A 365 -9.00 -1.14 0.42
N SER A 366 -10.30 -1.32 0.44
CA SER A 366 -11.11 -1.35 1.67
C SER A 366 -10.69 -2.49 2.61
N VAL A 367 -10.10 -3.51 2.03
CA VAL A 367 -9.37 -4.60 2.69
C VAL A 367 -7.99 -4.61 2.08
N ILE A 368 -6.97 -4.88 2.88
CA ILE A 368 -5.61 -5.02 2.37
C ILE A 368 -5.60 -6.17 1.35
N PRO A 369 -5.33 -5.90 0.07
CA PRO A 369 -5.37 -6.93 -0.94
C PRO A 369 -4.23 -7.93 -0.73
N ARG A 370 -4.52 -9.20 -1.04
CA ARG A 370 -3.55 -10.29 -0.91
C ARG A 370 -3.04 -10.72 -2.28
N TYR A 371 -1.74 -10.93 -2.36
CA TYR A 371 -1.05 -11.42 -3.55
C TYR A 371 -0.09 -12.54 -3.19
N SER A 372 0.05 -13.52 -4.07
CA SER A 372 1.19 -14.45 -4.05
C SER A 372 2.29 -13.89 -4.94
N GLY A 373 3.52 -13.87 -4.43
CA GLY A 373 4.65 -13.29 -5.14
C GLY A 373 5.99 -13.70 -4.53
N LEU A 374 7.05 -12.99 -4.89
CA LEU A 374 8.41 -13.28 -4.43
C LEU A 374 8.51 -13.38 -2.90
N PRO A 375 7.98 -12.42 -2.09
CA PRO A 375 8.10 -12.51 -0.64
C PRO A 375 7.35 -13.72 -0.05
N THR A 376 6.16 -14.04 -0.57
CA THR A 376 5.36 -15.17 -0.06
C THR A 376 6.03 -16.51 -0.37
N VAL A 377 6.54 -16.69 -1.60
CA VAL A 377 7.24 -17.90 -2.01
C VAL A 377 8.55 -18.06 -1.23
N LEU A 378 9.33 -16.99 -1.05
CA LEU A 378 10.56 -17.05 -0.27
C LEU A 378 10.29 -17.38 1.20
N LYS A 379 9.24 -16.82 1.80
CA LYS A 379 8.83 -17.15 3.17
C LYS A 379 8.46 -18.63 3.33
N GLU A 380 7.69 -19.18 2.39
CA GLU A 380 7.35 -20.62 2.34
C GLU A 380 8.60 -21.49 2.22
N ASN A 381 9.67 -20.98 1.62
CA ASN A 381 10.98 -21.62 1.51
C ASN A 381 11.96 -21.27 2.63
N GLY A 382 11.47 -20.69 3.74
CA GLY A 382 12.24 -20.44 4.97
C GLY A 382 13.20 -19.27 4.88
N TYR A 383 12.94 -18.28 4.01
CA TYR A 383 13.60 -16.97 4.04
C TYR A 383 12.90 -16.08 5.05
N TYR A 384 13.69 -15.22 5.69
CA TYR A 384 13.17 -14.13 6.51
C TYR A 384 13.16 -12.83 5.72
N ASN A 385 11.98 -12.23 5.56
CA ASN A 385 11.77 -11.14 4.62
C ASN A 385 11.75 -9.78 5.32
N LEU A 386 12.60 -8.86 4.88
CA LEU A 386 12.82 -7.54 5.44
C LEU A 386 12.50 -6.47 4.38
N PHE A 387 11.72 -5.47 4.72
CA PHE A 387 11.46 -4.31 3.84
C PHE A 387 11.93 -3.02 4.51
N PHE A 388 12.70 -2.22 3.78
CA PHE A 388 13.20 -0.93 4.25
C PHE A 388 12.70 0.17 3.31
N MET A 389 12.02 1.17 3.87
CA MET A 389 11.57 2.37 3.16
C MET A 389 11.98 3.62 3.93
N THR A 390 12.12 4.74 3.26
CA THR A 390 12.60 5.99 3.84
C THR A 390 11.50 6.78 4.54
N HIS A 391 10.27 6.70 4.03
CA HIS A 391 9.11 7.52 4.42
C HIS A 391 8.21 6.81 5.44
N GLU A 392 7.10 7.50 5.81
CA GLU A 392 6.06 6.97 6.71
C GLU A 392 5.49 5.64 6.20
N GLY A 393 5.40 4.64 7.08
CA GLY A 393 4.91 3.30 6.73
C GLY A 393 3.49 3.25 6.18
N GLN A 394 2.65 4.23 6.48
CA GLN A 394 1.30 4.33 5.91
C GLN A 394 1.25 4.95 4.50
N TYR A 395 2.36 5.53 4.00
CA TYR A 395 2.41 6.05 2.65
C TYR A 395 2.09 4.92 1.66
N ASP A 396 1.17 5.19 0.73
CA ASP A 396 0.65 4.22 -0.24
C ASP A 396 0.19 2.87 0.34
N ASN A 397 -0.11 2.84 1.65
CA ASN A 397 -0.52 1.65 2.38
C ASN A 397 0.57 0.56 2.52
N MET A 398 1.84 0.93 2.29
CA MET A 398 2.96 -0.01 2.16
C MET A 398 3.14 -0.90 3.38
N ASN A 399 3.16 -0.34 4.60
CA ASN A 399 3.38 -1.14 5.82
C ASN A 399 2.33 -2.25 5.97
N ALA A 400 1.04 -1.92 5.79
CA ALA A 400 -0.03 -2.90 5.88
C ALA A 400 0.03 -3.91 4.73
N PHE A 401 0.30 -3.45 3.52
CA PHE A 401 0.38 -4.32 2.34
C PHE A 401 1.51 -5.33 2.45
N PHE A 402 2.73 -4.90 2.77
CA PHE A 402 3.88 -5.80 2.83
C PHE A 402 3.80 -6.79 3.99
N ARG A 403 3.37 -6.36 5.19
CA ARG A 403 3.12 -7.29 6.31
C ARG A 403 2.06 -8.35 5.99
N THR A 404 1.04 -7.99 5.24
CA THR A 404 -0.02 -8.92 4.80
C THR A 404 0.49 -9.89 3.71
N ASN A 405 1.50 -9.46 2.92
CA ASN A 405 1.93 -10.15 1.70
C ASN A 405 3.38 -10.66 1.78
N GLY A 406 3.77 -11.22 2.93
CA GLY A 406 4.94 -12.06 3.06
C GLY A 406 6.16 -11.47 3.74
N TYR A 407 6.19 -10.17 4.06
CA TYR A 407 7.30 -9.58 4.82
C TYR A 407 7.16 -9.80 6.32
N ASP A 408 8.25 -10.18 6.97
CA ASP A 408 8.34 -10.41 8.41
C ASP A 408 8.52 -9.11 9.17
N GLU A 409 9.39 -8.23 8.67
CA GLU A 409 9.61 -6.90 9.24
C GLU A 409 9.55 -5.83 8.15
N VAL A 410 8.99 -4.66 8.52
CA VAL A 410 8.93 -3.47 7.67
C VAL A 410 9.47 -2.31 8.48
N PHE A 411 10.59 -1.74 8.01
CA PHE A 411 11.25 -0.56 8.58
C PHE A 411 10.87 0.68 7.78
N SER A 412 10.45 1.70 8.48
CA SER A 412 9.93 2.95 7.91
C SER A 412 10.38 4.14 8.77
N GLN A 413 10.00 5.35 8.39
CA GLN A 413 10.36 6.58 9.11
C GLN A 413 10.14 6.49 10.63
N GLU A 414 9.12 5.75 11.06
CA GLU A 414 8.77 5.54 12.46
C GLU A 414 9.86 4.79 13.27
N ASN A 415 10.76 4.08 12.58
CA ASN A 415 11.87 3.35 13.18
C ASN A 415 13.16 4.19 13.26
N TYR A 416 13.21 5.35 12.61
CA TYR A 416 14.43 6.16 12.46
C TYR A 416 14.44 7.35 13.41
N PRO A 417 15.64 7.84 13.80
CA PRO A 417 15.74 9.07 14.57
C PRO A 417 15.12 10.27 13.84
N ALA A 418 14.32 11.06 14.56
CA ALA A 418 13.58 12.18 13.97
C ALA A 418 14.49 13.27 13.34
N ASP A 419 15.72 13.42 13.83
CA ASP A 419 16.73 14.35 13.30
C ASP A 419 17.31 13.91 11.94
N LYS A 420 17.06 12.67 11.50
CA LYS A 420 17.46 12.14 10.19
C LYS A 420 16.39 12.33 9.11
N VAL A 421 15.18 12.68 9.49
CA VAL A 421 14.07 12.96 8.56
C VAL A 421 14.29 14.34 7.94
N VAL A 422 14.48 14.38 6.62
CA VAL A 422 14.83 15.63 5.90
C VAL A 422 13.60 16.32 5.30
N ASN A 423 12.56 15.58 4.92
CA ASN A 423 11.32 16.11 4.35
C ASN A 423 10.16 15.12 4.50
N SER A 424 9.05 15.34 3.79
CA SER A 424 7.86 14.46 3.80
C SER A 424 8.10 13.05 3.25
N PHE A 425 9.21 12.82 2.56
CA PHE A 425 9.62 11.51 2.04
C PHE A 425 10.63 10.80 2.95
N GLY A 426 10.87 11.34 4.15
CA GLY A 426 11.60 10.68 5.23
C GLY A 426 13.10 10.94 5.23
N VAL A 427 13.86 9.86 5.41
CA VAL A 427 15.33 9.88 5.47
C VAL A 427 15.95 9.77 4.09
N GLN A 428 17.23 10.13 3.97
CA GLN A 428 17.97 10.00 2.71
C GLN A 428 18.55 8.60 2.51
N ASP A 429 18.97 8.30 1.27
CA ASP A 429 19.42 6.96 0.87
C ASP A 429 20.64 6.49 1.64
N ASP A 430 21.62 7.35 1.92
CA ASP A 430 22.82 6.97 2.67
C ASP A 430 22.46 6.53 4.10
N PHE A 431 21.52 7.22 4.75
CA PHE A 431 21.03 6.81 6.06
C PHE A 431 20.27 5.49 5.99
N LEU A 432 19.40 5.30 5.00
CA LEU A 432 18.65 4.04 4.81
C LEU A 432 19.62 2.85 4.70
N TYR A 433 20.64 2.98 3.87
CA TYR A 433 21.63 1.95 3.66
C TYR A 433 22.49 1.68 4.90
N ASP A 434 22.93 2.73 5.59
CA ASP A 434 23.68 2.60 6.84
C ASP A 434 22.84 1.93 7.94
N TYR A 435 21.52 2.20 8.00
CA TYR A 435 20.59 1.56 8.92
C TYR A 435 20.36 0.07 8.59
N ALA A 436 20.29 -0.29 7.31
CA ALA A 436 20.02 -1.66 6.89
C ALA A 436 21.17 -2.63 7.24
N ILE A 437 22.44 -2.21 7.11
CA ILE A 437 23.62 -3.09 7.34
C ILE A 437 23.59 -3.82 8.70
N PRO A 438 23.44 -3.14 9.86
CA PRO A 438 23.40 -3.83 11.17
C PRO A 438 22.20 -4.76 11.30
N VAL A 439 21.04 -4.44 10.72
CA VAL A 439 19.86 -5.32 10.72
C VAL A 439 20.14 -6.59 9.91
N LEU A 440 20.72 -6.46 8.70
CA LEU A 440 21.12 -7.60 7.88
C LEU A 440 22.21 -8.45 8.57
N ASN A 441 23.15 -7.83 9.28
CA ASN A 441 24.16 -8.54 10.08
C ASN A 441 23.54 -9.38 11.19
N GLN A 442 22.58 -8.79 11.92
CA GLN A 442 21.86 -9.51 12.98
C GLN A 442 21.12 -10.70 12.40
N ARG A 443 20.48 -10.52 11.24
CA ARG A 443 19.74 -11.59 10.60
C ARG A 443 20.65 -12.70 10.05
N ALA A 444 21.73 -12.33 9.36
CA ALA A 444 22.70 -13.28 8.84
C ALA A 444 23.35 -14.15 9.95
N ALA A 445 23.49 -13.60 11.15
CA ALA A 445 24.04 -14.32 12.29
C ALA A 445 23.15 -15.50 12.76
N THR A 446 21.89 -15.56 12.37
CA THR A 446 21.00 -16.72 12.67
C THR A 446 21.31 -17.94 11.79
N GLY A 447 22.04 -17.77 10.70
CA GLY A 447 22.32 -18.83 9.73
C GLY A 447 21.18 -19.15 8.76
N GLU A 448 20.02 -18.48 8.89
CA GLU A 448 18.91 -18.61 7.95
C GLU A 448 19.05 -17.58 6.83
N PRO A 449 18.65 -17.90 5.58
CA PRO A 449 18.70 -16.97 4.49
C PRO A 449 17.69 -15.82 4.70
N PHE A 450 18.03 -14.64 4.21
CA PHE A 450 17.13 -13.50 4.21
C PHE A 450 16.87 -12.96 2.81
N PHE A 451 15.70 -12.35 2.66
CA PHE A 451 15.33 -11.50 1.55
C PHE A 451 15.12 -10.07 2.05
N ALA A 452 15.88 -9.13 1.56
CA ALA A 452 15.78 -7.73 1.93
C ALA A 452 15.43 -6.87 0.71
N THR A 453 14.40 -6.04 0.83
CA THR A 453 14.06 -5.01 -0.16
C THR A 453 14.38 -3.63 0.42
N LEU A 454 15.20 -2.85 -0.29
CA LEU A 454 15.59 -1.48 0.06
C LEU A 454 15.02 -0.54 -1.00
N LEU A 455 14.07 0.32 -0.60
CA LEU A 455 13.44 1.32 -1.46
C LEU A 455 14.08 2.68 -1.19
N SER A 456 14.87 3.20 -2.14
CA SER A 456 15.47 4.52 -2.07
C SER A 456 14.46 5.64 -2.37
N ILE A 457 14.83 6.91 -2.17
CA ILE A 457 13.93 8.05 -2.37
C ILE A 457 14.63 9.34 -2.81
N SER A 458 15.96 9.43 -2.67
CA SER A 458 16.64 10.73 -2.78
C SER A 458 16.43 11.42 -4.13
N ASN A 459 16.25 10.67 -5.23
CA ASN A 459 15.97 11.21 -6.55
C ASN A 459 14.50 11.68 -6.76
N HIS A 460 13.71 11.80 -5.68
CA HIS A 460 12.35 12.34 -5.69
C HIS A 460 12.35 13.84 -5.32
N PRO A 461 11.67 14.73 -6.06
CA PRO A 461 11.51 16.13 -5.66
C PRO A 461 10.70 16.28 -4.33
N PRO A 462 11.01 17.29 -3.47
CA PRO A 462 12.09 18.26 -3.61
C PRO A 462 13.46 17.66 -3.34
N TYR A 463 14.43 17.94 -4.23
CA TYR A 463 15.78 17.39 -4.10
C TYR A 463 16.52 18.03 -2.92
N VAL A 464 17.00 17.20 -1.99
CA VAL A 464 17.77 17.63 -0.84
C VAL A 464 19.19 17.10 -0.95
N ILE A 465 20.12 17.95 -1.37
CA ILE A 465 21.53 17.59 -1.45
C ILE A 465 22.16 17.76 -0.06
N PRO A 466 22.71 16.69 0.56
CA PRO A 466 23.33 16.82 1.88
C PRO A 466 24.52 17.78 1.83
N PRO A 467 24.74 18.63 2.85
CA PRO A 467 25.84 19.62 2.87
C PRO A 467 27.25 19.00 2.80
N PHE A 468 27.40 17.74 3.19
CA PHE A 468 28.67 17.01 3.13
C PHE A 468 28.97 16.42 1.76
N PHE A 469 27.97 16.32 0.88
CA PHE A 469 28.16 15.82 -0.47
C PHE A 469 28.50 16.97 -1.44
N HIS A 470 29.51 16.78 -2.24
CA HIS A 470 29.98 17.79 -3.19
C HIS A 470 29.78 17.26 -4.63
N PRO A 471 28.64 17.56 -5.24
CA PRO A 471 28.34 17.16 -6.62
C PRO A 471 29.27 17.86 -7.62
N LYS A 472 29.39 17.28 -8.79
CA LYS A 472 30.20 17.80 -9.89
C LYS A 472 29.39 18.63 -10.87
N THR A 473 28.09 18.32 -10.99
CA THR A 473 27.16 19.04 -11.86
C THR A 473 26.55 20.26 -11.16
N SER A 474 25.91 21.16 -11.91
CA SER A 474 25.35 22.41 -11.38
C SER A 474 23.88 22.34 -11.02
N GLU A 475 23.12 21.45 -11.69
CA GLU A 475 21.67 21.39 -11.56
C GLU A 475 21.24 20.42 -10.44
N PRO A 476 20.30 20.81 -9.56
CA PRO A 476 19.84 19.93 -8.47
C PRO A 476 19.35 18.55 -8.94
N GLU A 477 18.77 18.47 -10.13
CA GLU A 477 18.24 17.26 -10.74
C GLU A 477 19.33 16.25 -11.12
N THR A 478 20.52 16.71 -11.47
CA THR A 478 21.69 15.86 -11.76
C THR A 478 22.53 15.62 -10.51
N GLN A 479 22.64 16.62 -9.63
CA GLN A 479 23.34 16.51 -8.35
C GLN A 479 22.76 15.41 -7.45
N ILE A 480 21.44 15.30 -7.42
CA ILE A 480 20.78 14.26 -6.60
C ILE A 480 21.02 12.85 -7.14
N VAL A 481 21.15 12.68 -8.45
CA VAL A 481 21.53 11.40 -9.07
C VAL A 481 22.97 11.02 -8.73
N GLU A 482 23.92 11.98 -8.78
CA GLU A 482 25.27 11.76 -8.31
C GLU A 482 25.34 11.34 -6.84
N TYR A 483 24.50 11.96 -6.00
CA TYR A 483 24.38 11.61 -4.58
C TYR A 483 23.82 10.20 -4.39
N ALA A 484 22.75 9.82 -5.09
CA ALA A 484 22.15 8.50 -5.00
C ALA A 484 23.15 7.40 -5.43
N ASP A 485 23.90 7.61 -6.51
CA ASP A 485 24.97 6.70 -6.95
C ASP A 485 26.10 6.59 -5.92
N TRP A 486 26.47 7.71 -5.31
CA TRP A 486 27.47 7.73 -4.23
C TRP A 486 27.00 6.96 -2.99
N ALA A 487 25.74 7.16 -2.56
CA ALA A 487 25.17 6.48 -1.42
C ALA A 487 25.13 4.95 -1.65
N LEU A 488 24.73 4.54 -2.84
CA LEU A 488 24.73 3.14 -3.24
C LEU A 488 26.15 2.55 -3.28
N ARG A 489 27.14 3.27 -3.81
CA ARG A 489 28.54 2.86 -3.76
C ARG A 489 29.00 2.63 -2.33
N LYS A 490 28.71 3.56 -1.42
CA LYS A 490 29.03 3.46 0.00
C LYS A 490 28.41 2.19 0.63
N PHE A 491 27.13 1.92 0.33
CA PHE A 491 26.48 0.70 0.77
C PHE A 491 27.24 -0.56 0.33
N PHE A 492 27.63 -0.66 -0.92
CA PHE A 492 28.37 -1.81 -1.42
C PHE A 492 29.78 -1.93 -0.80
N GLU A 493 30.46 -0.79 -0.55
CA GLU A 493 31.74 -0.77 0.15
C GLU A 493 31.64 -1.31 1.59
N GLU A 494 30.57 -0.98 2.30
CA GLU A 494 30.32 -1.50 3.65
C GLU A 494 29.79 -2.94 3.64
N ALA A 495 28.88 -3.28 2.73
CA ALA A 495 28.36 -4.63 2.59
C ALA A 495 29.46 -5.65 2.28
N ARG A 496 30.44 -5.31 1.45
CA ARG A 496 31.61 -6.18 1.13
C ARG A 496 32.46 -6.56 2.34
N LYS A 497 32.38 -5.82 3.42
CA LYS A 497 33.09 -6.15 4.68
C LYS A 497 32.34 -7.19 5.51
N GLN A 498 31.09 -7.51 5.13
CA GLN A 498 30.22 -8.36 5.91
C GLN A 498 30.31 -9.83 5.47
N PRO A 499 30.21 -10.80 6.41
CA PRO A 499 30.35 -12.23 6.11
C PRO A 499 29.31 -12.77 5.13
N TRP A 500 28.14 -12.13 5.03
CA TRP A 500 27.03 -12.56 4.18
C TRP A 500 27.16 -12.10 2.72
N PHE A 501 28.08 -11.17 2.40
CA PHE A 501 28.17 -10.53 1.09
C PHE A 501 28.37 -11.55 -0.04
N ASP A 502 29.34 -12.47 0.11
CA ASP A 502 29.66 -13.45 -0.93
C ASP A 502 28.57 -14.51 -1.13
N ASN A 503 27.72 -14.72 -0.14
CA ASN A 503 26.53 -15.59 -0.23
C ASN A 503 25.26 -14.77 -0.49
N THR A 504 25.34 -13.70 -1.29
CA THR A 504 24.19 -12.83 -1.58
C THR A 504 24.07 -12.55 -3.08
N ILE A 505 22.84 -12.60 -3.56
CA ILE A 505 22.42 -12.10 -4.87
C ILE A 505 21.86 -10.69 -4.67
N PHE A 506 22.49 -9.70 -5.29
CA PHE A 506 22.03 -8.33 -5.33
C PHE A 506 21.27 -8.09 -6.63
N VAL A 507 20.04 -7.62 -6.54
CA VAL A 507 19.22 -7.23 -7.68
C VAL A 507 18.96 -5.73 -7.57
N LEU A 508 19.35 -4.97 -8.58
CA LEU A 508 19.20 -3.52 -8.61
C LEU A 508 18.37 -3.12 -9.82
N GLU A 509 17.34 -2.34 -9.59
CA GLU A 509 16.48 -1.79 -10.64
C GLU A 509 16.03 -0.36 -10.32
N GLY A 510 15.55 0.40 -11.34
CA GLY A 510 14.73 1.58 -11.09
C GLY A 510 13.31 1.16 -10.67
N ASP A 511 12.69 1.86 -9.71
CA ASP A 511 11.27 1.63 -9.42
C ASP A 511 10.37 2.12 -10.57
N HIS A 512 10.74 3.21 -11.20
CA HIS A 512 10.34 3.76 -12.50
C HIS A 512 11.41 4.74 -12.98
N GLY A 513 11.22 5.34 -14.15
CA GLY A 513 12.09 6.40 -14.65
C GLY A 513 11.45 7.79 -14.44
N LYS A 514 12.12 8.80 -14.98
CA LYS A 514 11.66 10.19 -15.10
C LYS A 514 11.96 10.75 -16.48
N LEU A 515 11.39 11.89 -16.80
CA LEU A 515 11.74 12.56 -18.06
C LEU A 515 13.24 12.93 -18.06
N VAL A 516 13.95 12.45 -19.06
CA VAL A 516 15.37 12.78 -19.30
C VAL A 516 15.51 13.23 -20.76
N GLY A 517 15.87 14.49 -20.96
CA GLY A 517 15.92 15.12 -22.28
C GLY A 517 14.53 15.56 -22.78
N ASP A 518 14.38 15.70 -24.10
CA ASP A 518 13.13 16.12 -24.73
C ASP A 518 12.15 14.95 -24.85
N ALA A 519 10.84 15.28 -24.84
CA ALA A 519 9.78 14.32 -25.07
C ALA A 519 9.70 13.94 -26.55
N GLU A 520 9.97 12.68 -26.88
CA GLU A 520 10.00 12.16 -28.25
C GLU A 520 8.64 11.65 -28.75
N CYS A 521 7.70 11.38 -27.84
CA CYS A 521 6.33 10.92 -28.13
C CYS A 521 5.42 11.22 -26.93
N GLU A 522 4.15 10.78 -26.98
CA GLU A 522 3.13 10.98 -25.94
C GLU A 522 3.49 10.37 -24.58
N LEU A 523 4.33 9.33 -24.57
CA LEU A 523 4.96 8.79 -23.38
C LEU A 523 6.45 8.56 -23.65
N PRO A 524 7.32 9.51 -23.25
CA PRO A 524 8.76 9.39 -23.43
C PRO A 524 9.33 8.11 -22.81
N GLU A 525 10.18 7.42 -23.54
CA GLU A 525 10.75 6.14 -23.12
C GLU A 525 11.47 6.20 -21.76
N SER A 526 12.06 7.35 -21.45
CA SER A 526 12.79 7.57 -20.19
C SER A 526 11.96 7.41 -18.93
N TYR A 527 10.62 7.46 -19.01
CA TYR A 527 9.74 7.18 -17.87
C TYR A 527 9.68 5.69 -17.49
N ASN A 528 9.85 4.80 -18.48
CA ASN A 528 9.70 3.36 -18.26
C ASN A 528 10.96 2.56 -18.55
N HIS A 529 11.90 3.06 -19.33
CA HIS A 529 13.19 2.39 -19.56
C HIS A 529 14.09 2.57 -18.36
N ILE A 530 14.28 1.51 -17.58
CA ILE A 530 15.02 1.47 -16.32
C ILE A 530 16.15 0.44 -16.38
N PRO A 531 17.24 0.60 -15.60
CA PRO A 531 18.29 -0.41 -15.53
C PRO A 531 17.82 -1.62 -14.71
N LEU A 532 18.28 -2.82 -15.10
CA LEU A 532 18.27 -4.02 -14.29
C LEU A 532 19.67 -4.63 -14.25
N MET A 533 20.16 -4.91 -13.05
CA MET A 533 21.43 -5.56 -12.78
C MET A 533 21.26 -6.66 -11.73
N ILE A 534 21.79 -7.86 -12.02
CA ILE A 534 21.86 -8.96 -11.08
C ILE A 534 23.32 -9.25 -10.80
N TYR A 535 23.77 -8.95 -9.59
CA TYR A 535 25.16 -9.06 -9.16
C TYR A 535 25.33 -10.09 -8.05
N SER A 536 26.35 -10.94 -8.17
CA SER A 536 26.87 -11.76 -7.08
C SER A 536 28.36 -12.04 -7.36
N SER A 537 29.15 -12.35 -6.33
CA SER A 537 30.55 -12.75 -6.49
C SER A 537 30.73 -14.02 -7.37
N CYS A 538 29.67 -14.82 -7.50
CA CYS A 538 29.69 -16.08 -8.26
C CYS A 538 29.04 -15.99 -9.66
N ILE A 539 28.45 -14.84 -10.01
CA ILE A 539 27.77 -14.62 -11.31
C ILE A 539 28.79 -14.18 -12.36
N HIS A 540 28.74 -14.79 -13.55
CA HIS A 540 29.48 -14.31 -14.71
C HIS A 540 28.73 -13.12 -15.33
N PRO A 541 29.41 -11.98 -15.53
CA PRO A 541 28.80 -10.80 -16.15
C PRO A 541 28.38 -11.09 -17.60
N GLU A 542 27.18 -10.65 -17.96
CA GLU A 542 26.63 -10.78 -19.31
C GLU A 542 25.59 -9.68 -19.54
N GLU A 543 25.65 -8.99 -20.68
CA GLU A 543 24.58 -8.09 -21.10
C GLU A 543 23.58 -8.82 -21.97
N LYS A 544 22.29 -8.84 -21.54
CA LYS A 544 21.15 -9.40 -22.25
C LYS A 544 20.44 -8.34 -23.08
N ASN A 545 20.13 -8.67 -24.33
CA ASN A 545 19.36 -7.79 -25.22
C ASN A 545 17.86 -8.13 -25.27
N THR A 546 17.44 -9.18 -24.58
CA THR A 546 16.04 -9.61 -24.50
C THR A 546 15.17 -8.57 -23.79
N PHE A 547 13.90 -8.46 -24.20
CA PHE A 547 12.90 -7.65 -23.50
C PHE A 547 12.55 -8.22 -22.15
N GLY A 548 12.49 -7.36 -21.14
CA GLY A 548 12.04 -7.71 -19.81
C GLY A 548 11.40 -6.52 -19.10
N GLY A 549 10.69 -6.78 -18.04
CA GLY A 549 10.09 -5.77 -17.18
C GLY A 549 10.02 -6.21 -15.73
N GLN A 550 9.60 -5.31 -14.88
CA GLN A 550 9.50 -5.56 -13.43
C GLN A 550 8.69 -6.81 -13.09
N VAL A 551 7.66 -7.12 -13.86
CA VAL A 551 6.87 -8.35 -13.68
C VAL A 551 7.70 -9.64 -13.81
N ASP A 552 8.89 -9.57 -14.38
CA ASP A 552 9.77 -10.73 -14.65
C ASP A 552 10.81 -10.97 -13.55
N ILE A 553 10.93 -10.04 -12.59
CA ILE A 553 11.95 -10.14 -11.52
C ILE A 553 11.70 -11.33 -10.61
N GLN A 554 10.46 -11.52 -10.15
CA GLN A 554 10.09 -12.66 -9.32
C GLN A 554 10.49 -14.01 -9.94
N PRO A 555 10.01 -14.40 -11.15
CA PRO A 555 10.37 -15.69 -11.74
C PRO A 555 11.87 -15.82 -12.03
N THR A 556 12.53 -14.72 -12.39
CA THR A 556 14.00 -14.70 -12.64
C THR A 556 14.79 -14.97 -11.35
N ILE A 557 14.42 -14.34 -10.22
CA ILE A 557 15.05 -14.60 -8.92
C ILE A 557 14.76 -16.02 -8.46
N LEU A 558 13.52 -16.50 -8.54
CA LEU A 558 13.17 -17.85 -8.12
C LEU A 558 13.86 -18.91 -8.97
N GLY A 559 14.05 -18.66 -10.27
CA GLY A 559 14.85 -19.48 -11.16
C GLY A 559 16.32 -19.56 -10.76
N LEU A 560 16.95 -18.43 -10.40
CA LEU A 560 18.32 -18.37 -9.88
C LEU A 560 18.49 -19.12 -8.55
N LEU A 561 17.48 -19.05 -7.67
CA LEU A 561 17.45 -19.72 -6.39
C LEU A 561 17.11 -21.21 -6.49
N ASN A 562 16.75 -21.69 -7.67
CA ASN A 562 16.31 -23.07 -7.91
C ASN A 562 15.13 -23.48 -7.03
N ILE A 563 14.12 -22.61 -6.92
CA ILE A 563 12.93 -22.80 -6.12
C ILE A 563 11.75 -23.17 -7.03
N ASP A 564 11.10 -24.31 -6.76
CA ASP A 564 9.82 -24.68 -7.36
C ASP A 564 8.68 -23.88 -6.73
N TYR A 565 7.73 -23.44 -7.54
CA TYR A 565 6.60 -22.63 -7.03
C TYR A 565 5.38 -22.71 -7.94
N LEU A 566 4.22 -22.35 -7.39
CA LEU A 566 3.00 -22.13 -8.17
C LEU A 566 2.98 -20.66 -8.62
N GLN A 567 3.10 -20.45 -9.93
CA GLN A 567 2.97 -19.13 -10.52
C GLN A 567 1.52 -18.82 -10.86
N ASN A 568 1.01 -17.67 -10.45
CA ASN A 568 -0.33 -17.16 -10.79
C ASN A 568 -0.24 -15.65 -11.09
N ASN A 569 0.61 -15.28 -12.03
CA ASN A 569 0.92 -13.90 -12.40
C ASN A 569 1.54 -13.82 -13.80
N PHE A 570 2.14 -12.69 -14.17
CA PHE A 570 2.46 -12.32 -15.55
C PHE A 570 3.97 -12.35 -15.89
N GLY A 571 4.79 -12.87 -15.00
CA GLY A 571 6.24 -12.88 -15.18
C GLY A 571 6.77 -14.08 -15.96
N VAL A 572 7.94 -13.91 -16.57
CA VAL A 572 8.76 -14.97 -17.19
C VAL A 572 10.17 -14.92 -16.64
N ASP A 573 10.88 -16.05 -16.63
CA ASP A 573 12.29 -16.14 -16.21
C ASP A 573 13.20 -15.62 -17.34
N LEU A 574 13.69 -14.38 -17.21
CA LEU A 574 14.49 -13.69 -18.24
C LEU A 574 15.84 -14.36 -18.55
N LEU A 575 16.27 -15.32 -17.73
CA LEU A 575 17.50 -16.09 -18.00
C LEU A 575 17.23 -17.32 -18.85
N LYS A 576 15.97 -17.71 -19.01
CA LYS A 576 15.54 -18.93 -19.72
C LYS A 576 14.53 -18.69 -20.82
N GLU A 577 13.80 -17.58 -20.74
CA GLU A 577 12.66 -17.29 -21.61
C GLU A 577 12.80 -15.90 -22.24
N GLU A 578 12.23 -15.74 -23.43
CA GLU A 578 12.20 -14.48 -24.14
C GLU A 578 10.74 -14.02 -24.32
N ARG A 579 10.52 -12.71 -24.14
CA ARG A 579 9.26 -12.08 -24.50
C ARG A 579 9.26 -11.65 -25.97
N PRO A 580 8.17 -11.83 -26.68
CA PRO A 580 8.06 -11.36 -28.08
C PRO A 580 8.02 -9.83 -28.16
N CYS A 581 7.56 -9.17 -27.11
CA CYS A 581 7.48 -7.73 -26.96
C CYS A 581 7.29 -7.37 -25.49
N MET A 582 7.48 -6.11 -25.15
CA MET A 582 7.20 -5.60 -23.81
C MET A 582 5.89 -4.82 -23.78
N PHE A 583 5.22 -4.84 -22.63
CA PHE A 583 4.04 -4.02 -22.34
C PHE A 583 4.20 -3.33 -20.99
N TYR A 584 3.70 -2.12 -20.89
CA TYR A 584 3.69 -1.33 -19.66
C TYR A 584 2.61 -0.24 -19.74
N THR A 585 2.38 0.47 -18.67
CA THR A 585 1.38 1.54 -18.63
C THR A 585 1.95 2.84 -18.06
N ALA A 586 1.25 3.91 -18.30
CA ALA A 586 1.38 5.16 -17.56
C ALA A 586 -0.03 5.70 -17.39
N ASP A 587 -0.36 6.28 -16.28
CA ASP A 587 -1.67 6.87 -15.92
C ASP A 587 -2.88 6.47 -16.80
N ASN A 588 -2.93 6.98 -18.04
CA ASN A 588 -3.99 6.70 -19.02
C ASN A 588 -3.46 6.10 -20.34
N MET A 589 -2.17 5.72 -20.38
CA MET A 589 -1.54 5.16 -21.57
C MET A 589 -1.24 3.67 -21.39
N ILE A 590 -1.50 2.89 -22.42
CA ILE A 590 -1.09 1.49 -22.56
C ILE A 590 -0.07 1.43 -23.66
N VAL A 591 1.04 0.73 -23.43
CA VAL A 591 2.14 0.62 -24.38
C VAL A 591 2.42 -0.84 -24.70
N GLY A 592 2.62 -1.12 -25.99
CA GLY A 592 3.22 -2.34 -26.50
C GLY A 592 4.41 -1.99 -27.37
N ARG A 593 5.58 -2.60 -27.15
CA ARG A 593 6.76 -2.32 -27.95
C ARG A 593 7.62 -3.55 -28.22
N ASN A 594 8.30 -3.53 -29.36
CA ASN A 594 9.41 -4.42 -29.68
C ASN A 594 10.60 -3.61 -30.24
N ASP A 595 11.57 -4.25 -30.85
CA ASP A 595 12.77 -3.59 -31.37
C ASP A 595 12.49 -2.52 -32.44
N THR A 596 11.41 -2.70 -33.22
CA THR A 596 11.15 -1.90 -34.41
C THR A 596 9.87 -1.08 -34.37
N LEU A 597 8.95 -1.43 -33.45
CA LEU A 597 7.61 -0.86 -33.38
C LEU A 597 7.27 -0.43 -31.95
N LEU A 598 6.61 0.73 -31.84
CA LEU A 598 6.05 1.25 -30.59
C LEU A 598 4.56 1.59 -30.84
N TYR A 599 3.69 0.96 -30.06
CA TYR A 599 2.25 1.19 -30.04
C TYR A 599 1.86 1.81 -28.72
N LEU A 600 1.11 2.92 -28.75
CA LEU A 600 0.53 3.57 -27.57
C LEU A 600 -0.97 3.70 -27.75
N TYR A 601 -1.71 3.46 -26.67
CA TYR A 601 -3.16 3.62 -26.63
C TYR A 601 -3.55 4.47 -25.42
N ASN A 602 -4.22 5.59 -25.68
CA ASN A 602 -4.79 6.42 -24.62
C ASN A 602 -6.18 5.90 -24.27
N TYR A 603 -6.31 5.34 -23.06
CA TYR A 603 -7.55 4.72 -22.60
C TYR A 603 -8.72 5.70 -22.44
N GLU A 604 -8.45 6.95 -22.03
CA GLU A 604 -9.48 7.96 -21.81
C GLU A 604 -10.01 8.54 -23.13
N THR A 605 -9.13 8.81 -24.09
CA THR A 605 -9.52 9.40 -25.39
C THR A 605 -9.74 8.36 -26.49
N GLN A 606 -9.35 7.10 -26.25
CA GLN A 606 -9.37 6.00 -27.21
C GLN A 606 -8.51 6.26 -28.47
N GLN A 607 -7.52 7.13 -28.36
CA GLN A 607 -6.59 7.43 -29.45
C GLN A 607 -5.43 6.43 -29.46
N GLU A 608 -5.00 6.07 -30.67
CA GLU A 608 -3.85 5.21 -30.93
C GLU A 608 -2.74 6.02 -31.57
N PHE A 609 -1.50 5.79 -31.11
CA PHE A 609 -0.30 6.40 -31.67
C PHE A 609 0.69 5.28 -32.00
N THR A 610 1.28 5.34 -33.18
CA THR A 610 2.12 4.28 -33.73
C THR A 610 3.40 4.84 -34.31
N TYR A 611 4.52 4.22 -33.95
CA TYR A 611 5.86 4.66 -34.33
C TYR A 611 6.68 3.49 -34.82
N HIS A 612 7.47 3.75 -35.86
CA HIS A 612 8.58 2.90 -36.26
C HIS A 612 9.85 3.38 -35.53
N ILE A 613 10.60 2.45 -34.98
CA ILE A 613 11.88 2.71 -34.29
C ILE A 613 13.00 2.44 -35.29
N ASP A 614 13.76 3.48 -35.61
CA ASP A 614 14.94 3.39 -36.47
C ASP A 614 16.14 4.04 -35.80
N ASN A 615 17.18 3.23 -35.49
CA ASN A 615 18.38 3.68 -34.78
C ASN A 615 18.05 4.49 -33.50
N GLY A 616 17.07 4.03 -32.70
CA GLY A 616 16.62 4.69 -31.48
C GLY A 616 15.79 5.96 -31.68
N LYS A 617 15.44 6.31 -32.93
CA LYS A 617 14.56 7.44 -33.24
C LYS A 617 13.17 6.99 -33.58
N LEU A 618 12.17 7.68 -33.04
CA LEU A 618 10.76 7.41 -33.30
C LEU A 618 10.31 8.16 -34.56
N LYS A 619 9.66 7.45 -35.47
CA LYS A 619 9.03 8.02 -36.63
C LYS A 619 7.54 7.65 -36.63
N ALA A 620 6.66 8.63 -36.46
CA ALA A 620 5.21 8.42 -36.52
C ALA A 620 4.80 7.82 -37.89
N VAL A 621 3.98 6.76 -37.83
CA VAL A 621 3.47 6.05 -38.99
C VAL A 621 1.99 5.76 -38.77
N PRO A 622 1.17 5.58 -39.84
CA PRO A 622 -0.22 5.14 -39.68
C PRO A 622 -0.33 3.76 -39.01
N MET A 623 -1.41 3.53 -38.25
CA MET A 623 -1.77 2.20 -37.74
C MET A 623 -1.96 1.21 -38.88
N ASP A 624 -1.33 0.05 -38.78
CA ASP A 624 -1.48 -1.08 -39.72
C ASP A 624 -1.38 -2.42 -38.98
N ASP A 625 -1.52 -3.53 -39.71
CA ASP A 625 -1.58 -4.89 -39.14
C ASP A 625 -0.31 -5.29 -38.35
N ARG A 626 0.83 -4.64 -38.56
CA ARG A 626 2.09 -4.92 -37.83
C ARG A 626 2.00 -4.57 -36.35
N PHE A 627 1.11 -3.63 -35.98
CA PHE A 627 0.92 -3.20 -34.59
C PHE A 627 -0.12 -4.04 -33.84
N LEU A 628 -0.97 -4.81 -34.55
CA LEU A 628 -2.00 -5.64 -33.92
C LEU A 628 -1.44 -6.62 -32.88
N PRO A 629 -0.31 -7.32 -33.11
CA PRO A 629 0.27 -8.20 -32.09
C PRO A 629 0.68 -7.47 -30.80
N LEU A 630 1.20 -6.23 -30.88
CA LEU A 630 1.57 -5.43 -29.74
C LEU A 630 0.35 -4.99 -28.91
N LYS A 631 -0.69 -4.53 -29.61
CA LYS A 631 -1.99 -4.19 -29.01
C LYS A 631 -2.60 -5.40 -28.32
N GLU A 632 -2.69 -6.52 -29.00
CA GLU A 632 -3.30 -7.74 -28.50
C GLU A 632 -2.55 -8.29 -27.28
N TYR A 633 -1.22 -8.28 -27.32
CA TYR A 633 -0.38 -8.69 -26.21
C TYR A 633 -0.63 -7.83 -24.97
N SER A 634 -0.51 -6.51 -25.08
CA SER A 634 -0.69 -5.60 -23.97
C SER A 634 -2.12 -5.63 -23.40
N PHE A 635 -3.13 -5.68 -24.27
CA PHE A 635 -4.54 -5.72 -23.85
C PHE A 635 -4.90 -7.03 -23.16
N SER A 636 -4.44 -8.19 -23.66
CA SER A 636 -4.72 -9.48 -23.05
C SER A 636 -4.06 -9.62 -21.67
N MET A 637 -2.82 -9.15 -21.50
CA MET A 637 -2.14 -9.17 -20.20
C MET A 637 -2.86 -8.29 -19.17
N LEU A 638 -3.20 -7.05 -19.53
CA LEU A 638 -3.87 -6.10 -18.64
C LEU A 638 -5.31 -6.54 -18.30
N GLN A 639 -6.09 -7.02 -19.28
CA GLN A 639 -7.45 -7.51 -19.03
C GLN A 639 -7.46 -8.77 -18.18
N SER A 640 -6.47 -9.65 -18.35
CA SER A 640 -6.32 -10.84 -17.48
C SER A 640 -5.95 -10.45 -16.06
N ALA A 641 -5.07 -9.47 -15.87
CA ALA A 641 -4.76 -8.93 -14.55
C ALA A 641 -5.99 -8.32 -13.88
N GLU A 642 -6.77 -7.54 -14.63
CA GLU A 642 -8.05 -6.98 -14.16
C GLU A 642 -9.01 -8.07 -13.69
N PHE A 643 -9.15 -9.15 -14.48
CA PHE A 643 -9.96 -10.30 -14.11
C PHE A 643 -9.51 -10.92 -12.79
N LEU A 644 -8.21 -11.17 -12.61
CA LEU A 644 -7.70 -11.76 -11.37
C LEU A 644 -7.96 -10.86 -10.15
N VAL A 645 -7.76 -9.55 -10.29
CA VAL A 645 -8.01 -8.56 -9.22
C VAL A 645 -9.49 -8.48 -8.89
N LYS A 646 -10.36 -8.34 -9.90
CA LYS A 646 -11.81 -8.23 -9.76
C LYS A 646 -12.43 -9.45 -9.07
N HIS A 647 -11.92 -10.64 -9.36
CA HIS A 647 -12.44 -11.90 -8.83
C HIS A 647 -11.67 -12.42 -7.61
N GLY A 648 -10.76 -11.63 -7.03
CA GLY A 648 -9.96 -12.02 -5.86
C GLY A 648 -9.06 -13.23 -6.07
N LYS A 649 -8.60 -13.45 -7.33
CA LYS A 649 -7.77 -14.58 -7.73
C LYS A 649 -6.28 -14.23 -7.83
N THR A 650 -5.81 -13.36 -6.95
CA THR A 650 -4.42 -12.86 -6.90
C THR A 650 -3.52 -13.67 -5.98
N VAL A 651 -4.08 -14.64 -5.23
CA VAL A 651 -3.33 -15.55 -4.37
C VAL A 651 -3.35 -16.97 -4.92
N ASN A 652 -2.32 -17.75 -4.60
CA ASN A 652 -2.27 -19.17 -4.90
C ASN A 652 -3.26 -19.90 -4.00
N SER A 653 -4.30 -20.49 -4.60
CA SER A 653 -5.33 -21.23 -3.88
C SER A 653 -5.09 -22.76 -3.85
N VAL A 654 -4.10 -23.23 -4.60
CA VAL A 654 -3.75 -24.67 -4.69
C VAL A 654 -2.45 -24.91 -3.94
N PRO A 655 -2.43 -25.81 -2.92
CA PRO A 655 -1.17 -26.18 -2.26
C PRO A 655 -0.20 -26.83 -3.24
N PHE A 656 1.06 -26.41 -3.25
CA PHE A 656 2.11 -26.97 -4.11
C PHE A 656 2.36 -28.47 -3.86
N THR A 657 2.00 -28.96 -2.66
CA THR A 657 2.29 -30.34 -2.19
C THR A 657 1.33 -31.42 -2.69
N GLN A 658 0.38 -31.14 -3.60
CA GLN A 658 -0.63 -32.12 -4.04
C GLN A 658 -0.37 -32.77 -5.41
N GLN A 659 0.88 -32.83 -5.88
CA GLN A 659 1.24 -33.68 -7.03
C GLN A 659 2.29 -34.74 -6.69
#